data_ea9d3234ee1d7c2c194621c181dd020b
#
_entry.id   ea9d3234ee1d7c2c194621c181dd020b
#
_cell.length_a   1.000
_cell.length_b   1.000
_cell.length_c   1.000
_cell.angle_alpha   90.00
_cell.angle_beta   90.00
_cell.angle_gamma   90.00
#
_symmetry.space_group_name_H-M   'P 1'
#
loop_
_entity.id
_entity.type
_entity.pdbx_description
1 polymer ?
#
loop_
_entity_poly.entity_id
_entity_poly.type
_entity_poly.pdbx_seq_one_letter_code
_entity_poly.pdbx_strand_id
1 'polypeptide(L)'
;MENIYNQYIQLLTDTGGVYFPGIIQDETKSKDILTPIFETITNALEAIKLKTSSKKYETSNKVNIFLNFSSIEGEKETLDNISVEDTGVGFNYDSFKSFCTYKYNKKGFQNKGCGRFQSLLFFANNVFISKFTENNKTYKIDFDFNKQNMDSKGVNITSFEEIKDGVNQTGTIVKLIPEKDDAEFDDLSIEYLKKEIIKKYALEFSLFDVIPEISISKIINGKEVKKVSIIKGVDIPTDNQKRDFKVNYKHSDDEGNIVDTLGKELDFKVTFIAFKQEDLDENEIYISCKNEAIQNIGFEAFAPKDNLKGFRYLGFIQSEVFDAPQNIDNCRKEIKNIIKTEEQAYKDIEKVRNLSLFGDFILQEDLEKAVKKEFYNLFPDAKEKENEKQQKLKELKDLFGLENNSRITIKTSDSEKDILEKFYRSDSLKQATMDAILKDVFDQLKTLDSNDPEYEKKFEELSNDLNRKIPLRNKNCLSKYMSGRRVALEYFRMALDKELDVQKTKVKGKHNMEEHRLHNSLLKRKCANTSKSNLWMLNDEFIYFTGFSDIPLNQMKNEKGEDIFDFANVTEEERALLENRDDDKPDIILFPSEGKCIIIELKKPDVRIDKYINQAKNYARLIASYSKPENKITMFYTYLISDNINLNDIDDDYEQIHNLNAYFCPTKKLRSTRDNSRSEVGYIYSEIISYRDIYKRASLRNKLFFDIIEGRMAE
;
A
#
# COMPACT_ATOMS: atom_id res chain seq x y z
N MET A 1 -59.20 24.17 -16.70
CA MET A 1 -58.24 24.53 -15.62
C MET A 1 -58.72 24.04 -14.27
N GLU A 2 -59.84 24.45 -13.78
CA GLU A 2 -60.36 24.07 -12.45
C GLU A 2 -60.52 22.55 -12.24
N ASN A 3 -60.98 21.81 -13.23
CA ASN A 3 -61.12 20.35 -13.15
C ASN A 3 -59.80 19.63 -13.06
N ILE A 4 -58.73 20.11 -13.73
CA ILE A 4 -57.38 19.54 -13.69
C ILE A 4 -56.71 19.90 -12.36
N TYR A 5 -56.82 21.16 -11.91
CA TYR A 5 -56.28 21.59 -10.61
C TYR A 5 -56.86 20.78 -9.45
N ASN A 6 -58.20 20.56 -9.45
CA ASN A 6 -58.86 19.75 -8.43
C ASN A 6 -58.36 18.30 -8.38
N GLN A 7 -57.96 17.70 -9.51
CA GLN A 7 -57.32 16.38 -9.54
C GLN A 7 -55.96 16.36 -8.81
N TYR A 8 -55.16 17.42 -8.94
CA TYR A 8 -53.87 17.55 -8.25
C TYR A 8 -54.08 17.76 -6.73
N ILE A 9 -55.06 18.58 -6.32
CA ILE A 9 -55.41 18.78 -4.90
C ILE A 9 -55.91 17.48 -4.27
N GLN A 10 -56.71 16.69 -4.99
CA GLN A 10 -57.21 15.40 -4.49
C GLN A 10 -56.06 14.41 -4.21
N LEU A 11 -54.98 14.43 -4.99
CA LEU A 11 -53.79 13.61 -4.72
C LEU A 11 -53.09 13.97 -3.40
N LEU A 12 -53.17 15.22 -2.95
CA LEU A 12 -52.59 15.68 -1.67
C LEU A 12 -53.40 15.26 -0.47
N THR A 13 -54.75 15.26 -0.59
CA THR A 13 -55.68 14.94 0.50
C THR A 13 -55.89 13.45 0.69
N ASP A 14 -55.75 12.63 -0.36
CA ASP A 14 -55.83 11.17 -0.28
C ASP A 14 -54.52 10.56 0.20
N THR A 15 -54.37 10.35 1.50
CA THR A 15 -53.15 9.76 2.09
C THR A 15 -53.07 8.25 1.94
N GLY A 16 -54.14 7.56 1.55
CA GLY A 16 -54.20 6.10 1.46
C GLY A 16 -53.80 5.39 2.78
N GLY A 17 -53.98 6.09 3.92
CA GLY A 17 -53.66 5.58 5.26
C GLY A 17 -52.17 5.67 5.62
N VAL A 18 -51.33 6.35 4.83
CA VAL A 18 -49.90 6.53 5.10
C VAL A 18 -49.66 7.77 5.95
N TYR A 19 -48.94 7.61 7.08
CA TYR A 19 -48.56 8.69 7.97
C TYR A 19 -47.19 9.28 7.57
N PHE A 20 -47.20 10.34 6.79
CA PHE A 20 -46.00 10.96 6.23
C PHE A 20 -45.00 11.49 7.27
N PRO A 21 -45.38 12.11 8.39
CA PRO A 21 -44.42 12.50 9.43
C PRO A 21 -43.61 11.32 9.96
N GLY A 22 -44.20 10.13 10.11
CA GLY A 22 -43.53 8.92 10.53
C GLY A 22 -42.48 8.45 9.52
N ILE A 23 -42.75 8.57 8.21
CA ILE A 23 -41.79 8.24 7.15
C ILE A 23 -40.53 9.06 7.30
N ILE A 24 -40.63 10.36 7.56
CA ILE A 24 -39.47 11.24 7.73
C ILE A 24 -38.64 10.89 8.97
N GLN A 25 -39.32 10.47 10.07
CA GLN A 25 -38.64 10.04 11.28
C GLN A 25 -37.85 8.73 11.10
N ASP A 26 -38.37 7.84 10.25
CA ASP A 26 -37.71 6.56 9.94
C ASP A 26 -36.60 6.68 8.89
N GLU A 27 -36.58 7.74 8.08
CA GLU A 27 -35.53 7.95 7.07
C GLU A 27 -34.25 8.46 7.72
N THR A 28 -33.14 7.84 7.36
CA THR A 28 -31.79 8.23 7.84
C THR A 28 -31.18 9.25 6.90
N LYS A 29 -30.69 10.38 7.44
CA LYS A 29 -29.89 11.36 6.66
C LYS A 29 -28.64 10.69 6.11
N SER A 30 -28.40 10.82 4.81
CA SER A 30 -27.18 10.35 4.17
C SER A 30 -25.96 11.04 4.76
N LYS A 31 -24.83 10.34 4.81
CA LYS A 31 -23.53 10.94 5.18
C LYS A 31 -22.93 11.79 4.05
N ASP A 32 -23.40 11.61 2.83
CA ASP A 32 -22.93 12.34 1.66
C ASP A 32 -23.87 13.48 1.33
N ILE A 33 -23.35 14.71 1.44
CA ILE A 33 -24.04 15.96 1.16
C ILE A 33 -24.56 16.06 -0.29
N LEU A 34 -23.91 15.33 -1.23
CA LEU A 34 -24.32 15.32 -2.64
C LEU A 34 -25.55 14.45 -2.90
N THR A 35 -25.97 13.59 -1.96
CA THR A 35 -27.10 12.68 -2.16
C THR A 35 -28.39 13.38 -2.64
N PRO A 36 -28.88 14.46 -2.01
CA PRO A 36 -30.10 15.13 -2.49
C PRO A 36 -29.92 15.83 -3.83
N ILE A 37 -28.70 16.29 -4.14
CA ILE A 37 -28.37 16.90 -5.44
C ILE A 37 -28.42 15.82 -6.52
N PHE A 38 -27.80 14.67 -6.29
CA PHE A 38 -27.83 13.54 -7.22
C PHE A 38 -29.23 13.00 -7.44
N GLU A 39 -30.05 12.87 -6.38
CA GLU A 39 -31.45 12.47 -6.53
C GLU A 39 -32.23 13.45 -7.43
N THR A 40 -31.95 14.75 -7.31
CA THR A 40 -32.57 15.77 -8.17
C THR A 40 -32.09 15.65 -9.61
N ILE A 41 -30.80 15.42 -9.85
CA ILE A 41 -30.22 15.22 -11.18
C ILE A 41 -30.75 13.92 -11.81
N THR A 42 -30.80 12.82 -11.07
CA THR A 42 -31.38 11.54 -11.53
C THR A 42 -32.82 11.73 -11.97
N ASN A 43 -33.66 12.44 -11.16
CA ASN A 43 -35.03 12.73 -11.52
C ASN A 43 -35.14 13.60 -12.80
N ALA A 44 -34.23 14.55 -12.98
CA ALA A 44 -34.17 15.38 -14.20
C ALA A 44 -33.82 14.54 -15.43
N LEU A 45 -32.80 13.67 -15.33
CA LEU A 45 -32.41 12.75 -16.41
C LEU A 45 -33.53 11.76 -16.76
N GLU A 46 -34.25 11.21 -15.77
CA GLU A 46 -35.41 10.36 -15.99
C GLU A 46 -36.56 11.13 -16.66
N ALA A 47 -36.86 12.35 -16.22
CA ALA A 47 -37.91 13.18 -16.82
C ALA A 47 -37.61 13.52 -18.29
N ILE A 48 -36.35 13.72 -18.65
CA ILE A 48 -35.90 13.90 -20.04
C ILE A 48 -36.13 12.62 -20.86
N LYS A 49 -35.73 11.47 -20.34
CA LYS A 49 -35.92 10.17 -21.04
C LYS A 49 -37.41 9.83 -21.26
N LEU A 50 -38.30 10.27 -20.40
CA LEU A 50 -39.75 10.07 -20.54
C LEU A 50 -40.38 10.86 -21.70
N LYS A 51 -39.71 11.85 -22.28
CA LYS A 51 -40.20 12.57 -23.49
C LYS A 51 -40.25 11.68 -24.73
N THR A 52 -39.38 10.69 -24.83
CA THR A 52 -39.29 9.81 -25.99
C THR A 52 -39.80 8.40 -25.65
N SER A 53 -40.54 7.80 -26.56
CA SER A 53 -40.99 6.40 -26.41
C SER A 53 -39.85 5.42 -26.28
N SER A 54 -38.68 5.75 -26.86
CA SER A 54 -37.43 4.98 -26.82
C SER A 54 -36.63 5.18 -25.55
N LYS A 55 -37.01 6.10 -24.64
CA LYS A 55 -36.28 6.48 -23.42
C LYS A 55 -34.82 6.87 -23.68
N LYS A 56 -34.57 7.63 -24.76
CA LYS A 56 -33.25 8.12 -25.16
C LYS A 56 -33.15 9.63 -24.98
N TYR A 57 -31.91 10.11 -24.93
CA TYR A 57 -31.61 11.55 -24.93
C TYR A 57 -31.60 12.12 -26.36
N GLU A 58 -31.95 13.39 -26.47
CA GLU A 58 -31.89 14.18 -27.70
C GLU A 58 -30.94 15.37 -27.52
N THR A 59 -30.41 15.90 -28.63
CA THR A 59 -29.48 17.06 -28.61
C THR A 59 -30.09 18.34 -28.04
N SER A 60 -31.43 18.44 -28.03
CA SER A 60 -32.16 19.57 -27.45
C SER A 60 -32.30 19.50 -25.92
N ASN A 61 -31.96 18.35 -25.32
CA ASN A 61 -32.14 18.15 -23.91
C ASN A 61 -31.03 18.84 -23.10
N LYS A 62 -31.44 19.46 -21.99
CA LYS A 62 -30.54 20.21 -21.10
C LYS A 62 -30.79 19.89 -19.64
N VAL A 63 -29.72 19.90 -18.88
CA VAL A 63 -29.74 19.95 -17.40
C VAL A 63 -28.79 21.06 -16.97
N ASN A 64 -29.34 22.14 -16.43
CA ASN A 64 -28.54 23.26 -15.92
C ASN A 64 -28.58 23.25 -14.39
N ILE A 65 -27.41 23.33 -13.78
CA ILE A 65 -27.21 23.32 -12.33
C ILE A 65 -26.62 24.67 -11.95
N PHE A 66 -27.24 25.36 -11.01
CA PHE A 66 -26.81 26.68 -10.53
C PHE A 66 -26.54 26.60 -9.03
N LEU A 67 -25.32 26.94 -8.63
CA LEU A 67 -24.94 27.18 -7.24
C LEU A 67 -25.06 28.68 -6.99
N ASN A 68 -26.12 29.10 -6.32
CA ASN A 68 -26.43 30.50 -6.06
C ASN A 68 -25.91 30.91 -4.68
N PHE A 69 -24.99 31.86 -4.65
CA PHE A 69 -24.40 32.39 -3.44
C PHE A 69 -24.74 33.87 -3.24
N SER A 70 -24.87 34.28 -1.99
CA SER A 70 -24.76 35.68 -1.58
C SER A 70 -23.39 35.93 -0.96
N SER A 71 -22.87 37.12 -1.17
CA SER A 71 -21.60 37.57 -0.59
C SER A 71 -21.69 39.06 -0.25
N ILE A 72 -21.26 39.40 0.97
CA ILE A 72 -21.06 40.77 1.44
C ILE A 72 -19.54 41.02 1.42
N GLU A 73 -19.12 42.22 1.06
CA GLU A 73 -17.71 42.57 0.94
C GLU A 73 -16.97 42.33 2.27
N GLY A 74 -15.97 41.41 2.21
CA GLY A 74 -15.17 41.01 3.38
C GLY A 74 -15.71 39.79 4.17
N GLU A 75 -16.85 39.21 3.78
CA GLU A 75 -17.42 38.01 4.39
C GLU A 75 -17.28 36.78 3.48
N LYS A 76 -17.39 35.59 4.08
CA LYS A 76 -17.43 34.32 3.32
C LYS A 76 -18.71 34.26 2.51
N GLU A 77 -18.61 33.71 1.28
CA GLU A 77 -19.78 33.42 0.46
C GLU A 77 -20.69 32.39 1.15
N THR A 78 -21.98 32.63 1.16
CA THR A 78 -23.00 31.74 1.76
C THR A 78 -23.90 31.22 0.66
N LEU A 79 -24.20 29.93 0.65
CA LEU A 79 -25.08 29.32 -0.33
C LEU A 79 -26.55 29.68 -0.06
N ASP A 80 -27.17 30.38 -1.00
CA ASP A 80 -28.62 30.70 -0.93
C ASP A 80 -29.50 29.51 -1.37
N ASN A 81 -29.12 28.88 -2.49
CA ASN A 81 -29.79 27.69 -3.01
C ASN A 81 -28.99 27.00 -4.10
N ILE A 82 -29.31 25.70 -4.28
CA ILE A 82 -28.87 24.93 -5.45
C ILE A 82 -30.07 24.73 -6.36
N SER A 83 -29.99 25.20 -7.61
CA SER A 83 -31.08 25.04 -8.58
C SER A 83 -30.68 24.01 -9.64
N VAL A 84 -31.57 23.08 -9.95
CA VAL A 84 -31.45 22.12 -11.06
C VAL A 84 -32.62 22.35 -12.00
N GLU A 85 -32.31 22.69 -13.24
CA GLU A 85 -33.29 22.93 -14.30
C GLU A 85 -33.19 21.87 -15.38
N ASP A 86 -34.27 21.24 -15.76
CA ASP A 86 -34.35 20.24 -16.82
C ASP A 86 -35.33 20.63 -17.92
N THR A 87 -35.15 19.96 -19.08
CA THR A 87 -36.09 20.06 -20.20
C THR A 87 -36.96 18.81 -20.34
N GLY A 88 -37.27 18.15 -19.24
CA GLY A 88 -38.07 16.92 -19.19
C GLY A 88 -39.55 17.10 -19.42
N VAL A 89 -40.35 16.09 -19.12
CA VAL A 89 -41.82 16.09 -19.30
C VAL A 89 -42.56 17.03 -18.33
N GLY A 90 -41.88 17.46 -17.26
CA GLY A 90 -42.50 18.22 -16.18
C GLY A 90 -43.41 17.38 -15.28
N PHE A 91 -44.13 18.05 -14.37
CA PHE A 91 -45.03 17.43 -13.41
C PHE A 91 -46.47 17.28 -13.99
N ASN A 92 -46.63 16.51 -15.09
CA ASN A 92 -47.93 16.03 -15.52
C ASN A 92 -48.61 15.18 -14.43
N TYR A 93 -49.85 14.85 -14.60
CA TYR A 93 -50.63 14.14 -13.57
C TYR A 93 -49.92 12.85 -13.09
N ASP A 94 -49.41 12.02 -13.98
CA ASP A 94 -48.73 10.78 -13.60
C ASP A 94 -47.42 11.02 -12.84
N SER A 95 -46.62 12.02 -13.25
CA SER A 95 -45.40 12.42 -12.57
C SER A 95 -45.67 12.99 -11.20
N PHE A 96 -46.69 13.85 -11.06
CA PHE A 96 -47.08 14.43 -9.78
C PHE A 96 -47.70 13.37 -8.84
N LYS A 97 -48.52 12.47 -9.35
CA LYS A 97 -49.02 11.31 -8.61
C LYS A 97 -47.90 10.43 -8.09
N SER A 98 -46.93 10.14 -8.92
CA SER A 98 -45.71 9.39 -8.53
C SER A 98 -44.92 10.11 -7.43
N PHE A 99 -44.81 11.43 -7.51
CA PHE A 99 -44.15 12.26 -6.49
C PHE A 99 -44.96 12.25 -5.17
N CYS A 100 -46.26 12.32 -5.20
CA CYS A 100 -47.12 12.36 -4.02
C CYS A 100 -47.41 10.98 -3.37
N THR A 101 -46.93 9.88 -3.97
CA THR A 101 -47.22 8.52 -3.47
C THR A 101 -45.92 7.84 -2.98
N TYR A 102 -45.94 7.40 -1.72
CA TYR A 102 -44.79 6.71 -1.11
C TYR A 102 -44.58 5.32 -1.72
N LYS A 103 -43.33 4.98 -2.09
CA LYS A 103 -42.94 3.70 -2.71
C LYS A 103 -43.72 3.36 -3.98
N TYR A 104 -44.27 4.34 -4.70
CA TYR A 104 -44.98 4.14 -5.94
C TYR A 104 -43.99 4.16 -7.12
N ASN A 105 -44.00 3.07 -7.89
CA ASN A 105 -43.07 2.90 -8.99
C ASN A 105 -43.78 2.49 -10.28
N LYS A 106 -44.37 3.47 -10.99
CA LYS A 106 -44.90 3.27 -12.34
C LYS A 106 -44.13 3.95 -13.46
N LYS A 107 -43.06 4.71 -13.12
CA LYS A 107 -42.21 5.36 -14.13
C LYS A 107 -41.42 4.35 -14.99
N GLY A 108 -41.39 3.07 -14.64
CA GLY A 108 -40.67 2.01 -15.38
C GLY A 108 -39.17 2.08 -15.24
N PHE A 109 -38.64 2.74 -14.18
CA PHE A 109 -37.24 2.81 -13.84
C PHE A 109 -36.90 2.04 -12.55
N GLN A 110 -37.78 1.23 -12.03
CA GLN A 110 -37.61 0.40 -10.81
C GLN A 110 -37.18 1.18 -9.55
N ASN A 111 -37.53 2.47 -9.42
CA ASN A 111 -37.16 3.32 -8.28
C ASN A 111 -37.87 2.92 -6.98
N LYS A 112 -37.24 3.16 -5.80
CA LYS A 112 -37.86 2.95 -4.51
C LYS A 112 -38.96 3.98 -4.21
N GLY A 113 -38.94 5.14 -4.86
CA GLY A 113 -39.88 6.23 -4.65
C GLY A 113 -39.74 6.95 -3.29
N CYS A 114 -38.56 6.88 -2.65
CA CYS A 114 -38.23 7.53 -1.38
C CYS A 114 -37.06 8.51 -1.45
N GLY A 115 -36.28 8.54 -2.54
CA GLY A 115 -35.06 9.37 -2.65
C GLY A 115 -35.33 10.87 -2.42
N ARG A 116 -36.53 11.37 -2.82
CA ARG A 116 -36.91 12.78 -2.58
C ARG A 116 -36.92 13.20 -1.10
N PHE A 117 -37.10 12.24 -0.18
CA PHE A 117 -37.11 12.58 1.25
C PHE A 117 -35.72 12.97 1.76
N GLN A 118 -34.65 12.58 1.08
CA GLN A 118 -33.31 13.05 1.43
C GLN A 118 -33.20 14.57 1.31
N SER A 119 -33.89 15.20 0.33
CA SER A 119 -33.86 16.65 0.22
C SER A 119 -34.48 17.35 1.43
N LEU A 120 -35.48 16.73 2.08
CA LEU A 120 -36.10 17.26 3.32
C LEU A 120 -35.18 17.12 4.55
N LEU A 121 -34.21 16.22 4.52
CA LEU A 121 -33.27 16.03 5.63
C LEU A 121 -32.07 16.99 5.56
N PHE A 122 -31.77 17.53 4.36
CA PHE A 122 -30.67 18.45 4.12
C PHE A 122 -31.11 19.90 3.94
N PHE A 123 -32.33 20.16 3.44
CA PHE A 123 -32.80 21.50 3.05
C PHE A 123 -34.08 21.91 3.80
N ALA A 124 -34.16 23.17 4.15
CA ALA A 124 -35.31 23.75 4.82
C ALA A 124 -36.57 23.77 3.93
N ASN A 125 -36.37 24.11 2.65
CA ASN A 125 -37.45 24.14 1.66
C ASN A 125 -36.91 23.69 0.28
N ASN A 126 -37.79 23.04 -0.48
CA ASN A 126 -37.50 22.67 -1.88
C ASN A 126 -38.63 23.26 -2.73
N VAL A 127 -38.30 24.18 -3.61
CA VAL A 127 -39.24 24.86 -4.49
C VAL A 127 -39.23 24.24 -5.87
N PHE A 128 -40.39 23.82 -6.34
CA PHE A 128 -40.58 23.24 -7.67
C PHE A 128 -41.38 24.20 -8.54
N ILE A 129 -40.84 24.49 -9.74
CA ILE A 129 -41.50 25.30 -10.77
C ILE A 129 -41.50 24.44 -12.04
N SER A 130 -42.69 23.96 -12.44
CA SER A 130 -42.77 23.00 -13.54
C SER A 130 -43.75 23.38 -14.61
N LYS A 131 -43.32 23.23 -15.86
CA LYS A 131 -44.17 23.37 -17.06
C LYS A 131 -44.35 21.97 -17.67
N PHE A 132 -45.60 21.62 -17.95
CA PHE A 132 -45.95 20.31 -18.48
C PHE A 132 -47.15 20.40 -19.45
N THR A 133 -47.33 19.36 -20.27
CA THR A 133 -48.45 19.26 -21.20
C THR A 133 -49.44 18.21 -20.71
N GLU A 134 -50.70 18.56 -20.64
CA GLU A 134 -51.83 17.68 -20.30
C GLU A 134 -52.99 17.98 -21.25
N ASN A 135 -53.61 16.96 -21.86
CA ASN A 135 -54.73 17.11 -22.79
C ASN A 135 -54.51 18.17 -23.90
N ASN A 136 -53.31 18.18 -24.50
CA ASN A 136 -52.84 19.10 -25.55
C ASN A 136 -52.79 20.60 -25.13
N LYS A 137 -52.77 20.87 -23.84
CA LYS A 137 -52.59 22.20 -23.28
C LYS A 137 -51.36 22.24 -22.38
N THR A 138 -50.72 23.38 -22.30
CA THR A 138 -49.56 23.59 -21.45
C THR A 138 -49.95 24.28 -20.16
N TYR A 139 -49.48 23.71 -19.05
CA TYR A 139 -49.74 24.21 -17.69
C TYR A 139 -48.44 24.51 -17.00
N LYS A 140 -48.49 25.41 -16.03
CA LYS A 140 -47.47 25.66 -15.03
C LYS A 140 -47.96 25.34 -13.65
N ILE A 141 -47.20 24.61 -12.86
CA ILE A 141 -47.46 24.36 -11.45
C ILE A 141 -46.23 24.78 -10.64
N ASP A 142 -46.45 25.58 -9.60
CA ASP A 142 -45.41 25.91 -8.61
C ASP A 142 -45.85 25.32 -7.26
N PHE A 143 -44.92 24.67 -6.57
CA PHE A 143 -45.19 24.12 -5.26
C PHE A 143 -43.94 24.05 -4.41
N ASP A 144 -44.14 24.14 -3.09
CA ASP A 144 -43.11 23.89 -2.08
C ASP A 144 -43.21 22.48 -1.56
N PHE A 145 -42.01 21.90 -1.25
CA PHE A 145 -41.90 20.61 -0.60
C PHE A 145 -41.01 20.74 0.64
N ASN A 146 -41.63 20.66 1.83
CA ASN A 146 -40.98 20.88 3.11
C ASN A 146 -41.65 20.13 4.26
N LYS A 147 -40.95 20.10 5.43
CA LYS A 147 -41.46 19.42 6.64
C LYS A 147 -42.72 20.06 7.26
N GLN A 148 -43.01 21.32 6.95
CA GLN A 148 -44.16 22.03 7.54
C GLN A 148 -45.47 21.58 6.92
N ASN A 149 -45.47 21.06 5.70
CA ASN A 149 -46.65 20.67 4.94
C ASN A 149 -46.92 19.16 4.97
N MET A 150 -46.51 18.44 6.02
CA MET A 150 -46.62 16.97 6.08
C MET A 150 -48.03 16.43 6.02
N ASP A 151 -49.04 17.20 6.48
CA ASP A 151 -50.48 16.85 6.36
C ASP A 151 -50.93 16.75 4.89
N SER A 152 -50.25 17.47 4.00
CA SER A 152 -50.40 17.44 2.55
C SER A 152 -49.22 16.72 1.85
N LYS A 153 -48.68 15.67 2.45
CA LYS A 153 -47.54 14.87 1.93
C LYS A 153 -46.28 15.69 1.76
N GLY A 154 -46.08 16.76 2.49
CA GLY A 154 -45.00 17.72 2.38
C GLY A 154 -45.17 18.77 1.29
N VAL A 155 -46.26 18.73 0.52
CA VAL A 155 -46.48 19.58 -0.66
C VAL A 155 -47.46 20.70 -0.37
N ASN A 156 -47.12 21.92 -0.80
CA ASN A 156 -47.98 23.07 -0.84
C ASN A 156 -47.99 23.70 -2.23
N ILE A 157 -49.09 23.60 -2.98
CA ILE A 157 -49.22 24.22 -4.32
C ILE A 157 -49.42 25.72 -4.14
N THR A 158 -48.48 26.51 -4.65
CA THR A 158 -48.45 27.97 -4.56
C THR A 158 -49.03 28.66 -5.81
N SER A 159 -48.96 27.99 -6.98
CA SER A 159 -49.52 28.50 -8.24
C SER A 159 -49.94 27.35 -9.16
N PHE A 160 -51.00 27.51 -9.91
CA PHE A 160 -51.43 26.62 -10.99
C PHE A 160 -52.11 27.41 -12.10
N GLU A 161 -51.50 27.46 -13.30
CA GLU A 161 -52.00 28.28 -14.39
C GLU A 161 -51.89 27.61 -15.77
N GLU A 162 -52.81 27.92 -16.69
CA GLU A 162 -52.71 27.51 -18.09
C GLU A 162 -51.89 28.53 -18.87
N ILE A 163 -50.83 28.09 -19.55
CA ILE A 163 -49.99 28.94 -20.39
C ILE A 163 -50.61 29.06 -21.79
N LYS A 164 -50.99 30.25 -22.17
CA LYS A 164 -51.70 30.52 -23.45
C LYS A 164 -50.73 30.84 -24.61
N ASP A 165 -49.52 31.25 -24.30
CA ASP A 165 -48.51 31.61 -25.31
C ASP A 165 -47.80 30.32 -25.80
N GLY A 166 -47.90 30.07 -27.10
CA GLY A 166 -47.48 28.84 -27.81
C GLY A 166 -46.06 28.29 -27.64
N VAL A 167 -45.48 28.44 -26.45
CA VAL A 167 -44.17 27.86 -26.10
C VAL A 167 -44.40 26.47 -25.50
N ASN A 168 -44.38 25.46 -26.35
CA ASN A 168 -44.48 24.03 -25.96
C ASN A 168 -43.28 23.48 -25.20
N GLN A 169 -42.51 24.33 -24.51
CA GLN A 169 -41.32 23.88 -23.79
C GLN A 169 -41.70 23.41 -22.36
N THR A 170 -41.60 22.11 -22.14
CA THR A 170 -41.78 21.47 -20.83
C THR A 170 -40.48 21.33 -20.09
N GLY A 171 -40.51 21.18 -18.76
CA GLY A 171 -39.37 20.97 -17.89
C GLY A 171 -39.66 21.39 -16.46
N THR A 172 -38.71 21.20 -15.58
CA THR A 172 -38.82 21.54 -14.17
C THR A 172 -37.60 22.28 -13.67
N ILE A 173 -37.80 23.26 -12.80
CA ILE A 173 -36.74 23.88 -11.99
C ILE A 173 -37.00 23.45 -10.54
N VAL A 174 -36.00 22.84 -9.93
CA VAL A 174 -35.98 22.47 -8.52
C VAL A 174 -34.97 23.36 -7.80
N LYS A 175 -35.40 24.10 -6.77
CA LYS A 175 -34.50 24.89 -5.93
C LYS A 175 -34.43 24.27 -4.54
N LEU A 176 -33.24 23.84 -4.15
CA LEU A 176 -32.91 23.28 -2.85
C LEU A 176 -32.38 24.41 -1.96
N ILE A 177 -33.13 24.82 -0.93
CA ILE A 177 -32.81 25.96 -0.09
C ILE A 177 -32.36 25.45 1.28
N PRO A 178 -31.07 25.65 1.68
CA PRO A 178 -30.55 25.20 2.96
C PRO A 178 -31.21 25.92 4.13
N GLU A 179 -31.07 25.41 5.35
CA GLU A 179 -31.45 26.12 6.55
C GLU A 179 -30.61 27.40 6.70
N LYS A 180 -31.18 28.42 7.30
CA LYS A 180 -30.48 29.67 7.55
C LYS A 180 -29.31 29.37 8.52
N ASP A 181 -28.12 29.85 8.18
CA ASP A 181 -26.87 29.62 8.92
C ASP A 181 -26.32 28.20 8.80
N ASP A 182 -26.79 27.35 7.87
CA ASP A 182 -26.21 26.06 7.56
C ASP A 182 -25.05 26.23 6.56
N ALA A 183 -23.82 26.03 7.03
CA ALA A 183 -22.60 26.17 6.24
C ALA A 183 -22.18 24.86 5.53
N GLU A 184 -22.99 23.78 5.57
CA GLU A 184 -22.62 22.45 5.07
C GLU A 184 -22.24 22.47 3.57
N PHE A 185 -22.84 23.39 2.79
CA PHE A 185 -22.66 23.51 1.34
C PHE A 185 -21.81 24.71 0.89
N ASP A 186 -21.32 25.56 1.78
CA ASP A 186 -20.64 26.81 1.43
C ASP A 186 -19.34 26.58 0.66
N ASP A 187 -18.67 25.45 0.89
CA ASP A 187 -17.42 25.08 0.23
C ASP A 187 -17.63 24.24 -1.05
N LEU A 188 -18.89 24.07 -1.49
CA LEU A 188 -19.21 23.29 -2.69
C LEU A 188 -18.73 24.03 -3.95
N SER A 189 -17.74 23.46 -4.65
CA SER A 189 -17.24 24.03 -5.91
C SER A 189 -17.86 23.38 -7.15
N ILE A 190 -17.95 24.14 -8.24
CA ILE A 190 -18.48 23.61 -9.52
C ILE A 190 -17.58 22.56 -10.13
N GLU A 191 -16.26 22.65 -9.90
CA GLU A 191 -15.28 21.66 -10.36
C GLU A 191 -15.44 20.33 -9.62
N TYR A 192 -15.59 20.38 -8.31
CA TYR A 192 -15.84 19.19 -7.50
C TYR A 192 -17.16 18.53 -7.91
N LEU A 193 -18.22 19.32 -8.02
CA LEU A 193 -19.53 18.80 -8.44
C LEU A 193 -19.47 18.19 -9.86
N LYS A 194 -18.75 18.81 -10.80
CA LYS A 194 -18.53 18.27 -12.14
C LYS A 194 -17.88 16.88 -12.08
N LYS A 195 -16.80 16.74 -11.31
CA LYS A 195 -16.09 15.46 -11.15
C LYS A 195 -16.99 14.38 -10.57
N GLU A 196 -17.74 14.70 -9.54
CA GLU A 196 -18.62 13.73 -8.89
C GLU A 196 -19.83 13.36 -9.76
N ILE A 197 -20.37 14.27 -10.57
CA ILE A 197 -21.39 13.97 -11.59
C ILE A 197 -20.82 13.02 -12.65
N ILE A 198 -19.59 13.26 -13.10
CA ILE A 198 -18.93 12.36 -14.06
C ILE A 198 -18.78 10.96 -13.44
N LYS A 199 -18.24 10.83 -12.24
CA LYS A 199 -18.12 9.54 -11.55
C LYS A 199 -19.46 8.84 -11.40
N LYS A 200 -20.50 9.57 -11.00
CA LYS A 200 -21.85 9.01 -10.77
C LYS A 200 -22.49 8.48 -12.04
N TYR A 201 -22.37 9.21 -13.16
CA TYR A 201 -23.15 8.95 -14.38
C TYR A 201 -22.30 8.55 -15.59
N ALA A 202 -20.98 8.37 -15.46
CA ALA A 202 -20.10 8.03 -16.58
C ALA A 202 -20.56 6.79 -17.33
N LEU A 203 -21.02 5.76 -16.62
CA LEU A 203 -21.54 4.55 -17.23
C LEU A 203 -22.80 4.85 -18.04
N GLU A 204 -23.79 5.53 -17.46
CA GLU A 204 -25.02 5.94 -18.15
C GLU A 204 -24.70 6.72 -19.43
N PHE A 205 -23.84 7.74 -19.32
CA PHE A 205 -23.48 8.58 -20.45
C PHE A 205 -22.65 7.86 -21.52
N SER A 206 -21.91 6.84 -21.14
CA SER A 206 -21.14 6.02 -22.09
C SER A 206 -22.02 5.12 -22.97
N LEU A 207 -23.22 4.79 -22.50
CA LEU A 207 -24.14 3.88 -23.18
C LEU A 207 -24.99 4.55 -24.29
N PHE A 208 -25.13 5.88 -24.25
CA PHE A 208 -25.93 6.63 -25.22
C PHE A 208 -25.03 7.39 -26.19
N ASP A 209 -25.37 7.43 -27.47
CA ASP A 209 -24.63 8.22 -28.48
C ASP A 209 -24.71 9.72 -28.19
N VAL A 210 -25.87 10.17 -27.71
CA VAL A 210 -26.15 11.56 -27.31
C VAL A 210 -26.43 11.60 -25.82
N ILE A 211 -25.92 12.60 -25.12
CA ILE A 211 -26.24 12.92 -23.72
C ILE A 211 -26.89 14.31 -23.67
N PRO A 212 -27.66 14.67 -22.62
CA PRO A 212 -28.15 16.03 -22.47
C PRO A 212 -26.97 17.00 -22.31
N GLU A 213 -27.15 18.24 -22.73
CA GLU A 213 -26.22 19.31 -22.39
C GLU A 213 -26.29 19.55 -20.89
N ILE A 214 -25.18 19.25 -20.16
CA ILE A 214 -25.12 19.46 -18.71
C ILE A 214 -24.21 20.63 -18.44
N SER A 215 -24.73 21.67 -17.77
CA SER A 215 -23.93 22.83 -17.36
C SER A 215 -24.05 23.08 -15.86
N ILE A 216 -22.95 23.54 -15.26
CA ILE A 216 -22.88 23.89 -13.84
C ILE A 216 -22.33 25.31 -13.75
N SER A 217 -23.11 26.21 -13.17
CA SER A 217 -22.78 27.63 -13.05
C SER A 217 -22.70 28.07 -11.59
N LYS A 218 -21.69 28.84 -11.23
CA LYS A 218 -21.62 29.56 -9.96
C LYS A 218 -22.15 30.97 -10.16
N ILE A 219 -23.14 31.35 -9.36
CA ILE A 219 -23.79 32.65 -9.36
C ILE A 219 -23.55 33.31 -8.03
N ILE A 220 -23.03 34.53 -8.01
CA ILE A 220 -22.84 35.35 -6.82
C ILE A 220 -23.64 36.63 -6.97
N ASN A 221 -24.53 36.93 -6.02
CA ASN A 221 -25.42 38.09 -6.03
C ASN A 221 -26.13 38.27 -7.38
N GLY A 222 -26.64 37.15 -7.94
CA GLY A 222 -27.37 37.13 -9.21
C GLY A 222 -26.53 37.26 -10.49
N LYS A 223 -25.18 37.26 -10.39
CA LYS A 223 -24.28 37.32 -11.55
C LYS A 223 -23.56 35.98 -11.71
N GLU A 224 -23.57 35.42 -12.94
CA GLU A 224 -22.76 34.24 -13.25
C GLU A 224 -21.28 34.63 -13.24
N VAL A 225 -20.50 34.02 -12.35
CA VAL A 225 -19.05 34.27 -12.23
C VAL A 225 -18.23 33.17 -12.86
N LYS A 226 -18.77 31.94 -12.95
CA LYS A 226 -18.08 30.81 -13.56
C LYS A 226 -19.09 29.77 -14.05
N LYS A 227 -18.76 29.14 -15.18
CA LYS A 227 -19.57 28.06 -15.77
C LYS A 227 -18.66 26.95 -16.28
N VAL A 228 -19.04 25.70 -16.07
CA VAL A 228 -18.43 24.51 -16.65
C VAL A 228 -19.50 23.65 -17.29
N SER A 229 -19.14 22.85 -18.27
CA SER A 229 -20.06 21.93 -18.93
C SER A 229 -19.46 20.52 -18.93
N ILE A 230 -20.32 19.51 -19.07
CA ILE A 230 -19.93 18.10 -19.26
C ILE A 230 -20.21 17.75 -20.72
N ILE A 231 -19.17 17.42 -21.46
CA ILE A 231 -19.18 17.20 -22.89
C ILE A 231 -18.76 15.76 -23.18
N LYS A 232 -19.62 15.01 -23.87
CA LYS A 232 -19.27 13.66 -24.33
C LYS A 232 -18.15 13.72 -25.37
N GLY A 233 -17.19 12.82 -25.29
CA GLY A 233 -15.98 12.80 -26.11
C GLY A 233 -14.85 13.68 -25.59
N VAL A 234 -15.12 14.59 -24.62
CA VAL A 234 -14.13 15.40 -23.94
C VAL A 234 -14.03 14.98 -22.47
N ASP A 235 -15.09 15.20 -21.71
CA ASP A 235 -15.14 14.88 -20.27
C ASP A 235 -15.59 13.42 -20.00
N ILE A 236 -16.37 12.85 -20.93
CA ILE A 236 -16.80 11.45 -20.89
C ILE A 236 -16.22 10.74 -22.13
N PRO A 237 -15.26 9.84 -21.95
CA PRO A 237 -14.72 9.06 -23.05
C PRO A 237 -15.79 8.25 -23.79
N THR A 238 -15.63 8.12 -25.11
CA THR A 238 -16.55 7.33 -25.95
C THR A 238 -16.19 5.84 -25.95
N ASP A 239 -14.91 5.55 -25.75
CA ASP A 239 -14.41 4.17 -25.75
C ASP A 239 -14.57 3.54 -24.37
N ASN A 240 -15.20 2.38 -24.34
CA ASN A 240 -15.32 1.56 -23.15
C ASN A 240 -15.02 0.10 -23.46
N GLN A 241 -14.46 -0.59 -22.47
CA GLN A 241 -14.16 -2.02 -22.56
C GLN A 241 -15.09 -2.79 -21.63
N LYS A 242 -15.72 -3.86 -22.15
CA LYS A 242 -16.71 -4.65 -21.40
C LYS A 242 -16.30 -6.10 -21.31
N ARG A 243 -16.58 -6.73 -20.16
CA ARG A 243 -16.46 -8.17 -19.94
C ARG A 243 -17.60 -8.70 -19.09
N ASP A 244 -18.05 -9.87 -19.45
CA ASP A 244 -18.97 -10.66 -18.62
C ASP A 244 -18.14 -11.66 -17.81
N PHE A 245 -18.51 -11.88 -16.56
CA PHE A 245 -17.85 -12.81 -15.65
C PHE A 245 -18.85 -13.36 -14.64
N LYS A 246 -18.44 -14.40 -13.90
CA LYS A 246 -19.27 -15.06 -12.89
C LYS A 246 -18.58 -15.12 -11.55
N VAL A 247 -19.36 -15.05 -10.49
CA VAL A 247 -18.91 -15.24 -9.12
C VAL A 247 -19.84 -16.24 -8.42
N ASN A 248 -19.27 -17.15 -7.65
CA ASN A 248 -20.03 -18.13 -6.88
C ASN A 248 -20.71 -17.46 -5.68
N TYR A 249 -21.94 -17.90 -5.41
CA TYR A 249 -22.54 -17.64 -4.11
C TYR A 249 -21.84 -18.42 -3.01
N LYS A 250 -21.79 -17.85 -1.83
CA LYS A 250 -21.28 -18.51 -0.62
C LYS A 250 -22.38 -18.66 0.41
N HIS A 251 -22.23 -19.68 1.25
CA HIS A 251 -23.08 -19.90 2.43
C HIS A 251 -22.24 -20.41 3.60
N SER A 252 -22.80 -20.38 4.79
CA SER A 252 -22.22 -21.05 5.95
C SER A 252 -22.69 -22.50 5.97
N ASP A 253 -21.75 -23.46 6.01
CA ASP A 253 -22.07 -24.86 6.20
C ASP A 253 -22.51 -25.17 7.65
N ASP A 254 -22.85 -26.43 7.94
CA ASP A 254 -23.30 -26.87 9.27
C ASP A 254 -22.21 -26.74 10.34
N GLU A 255 -20.93 -26.75 9.95
CA GLU A 255 -19.76 -26.57 10.83
C GLU A 255 -19.43 -25.09 11.05
N GLY A 256 -20.08 -24.16 10.32
CA GLY A 256 -19.87 -22.74 10.40
C GLY A 256 -18.79 -22.22 9.45
N ASN A 257 -18.27 -23.05 8.54
CA ASN A 257 -17.31 -22.58 7.53
C ASN A 257 -18.03 -21.89 6.37
N ILE A 258 -17.36 -20.90 5.75
CA ILE A 258 -17.86 -20.23 4.57
C ILE A 258 -17.38 -20.97 3.34
N VAL A 259 -18.32 -21.54 2.59
CA VAL A 259 -18.06 -22.38 1.43
C VAL A 259 -18.84 -21.91 0.21
N ASP A 260 -18.38 -22.30 -0.99
CA ASP A 260 -19.08 -22.01 -2.23
C ASP A 260 -20.39 -22.81 -2.30
N THR A 261 -21.47 -22.15 -2.71
CA THR A 261 -22.74 -22.82 -2.96
C THR A 261 -22.69 -23.52 -4.31
N LEU A 262 -22.65 -24.86 -4.28
CA LEU A 262 -22.53 -25.68 -5.49
C LEU A 262 -23.61 -25.39 -6.52
N GLY A 263 -23.20 -25.09 -7.74
CA GLY A 263 -24.11 -24.86 -8.88
C GLY A 263 -24.85 -23.54 -8.85
N LYS A 264 -24.51 -22.62 -7.94
CA LYS A 264 -25.07 -21.27 -7.90
C LYS A 264 -24.01 -20.24 -8.23
N GLU A 265 -24.04 -19.73 -9.43
CA GLU A 265 -23.23 -18.61 -9.90
C GLU A 265 -24.10 -17.40 -10.19
N LEU A 266 -23.56 -16.22 -10.03
CA LEU A 266 -24.19 -14.98 -10.42
C LEU A 266 -23.42 -14.35 -11.58
N ASP A 267 -24.17 -13.94 -12.61
CA ASP A 267 -23.65 -13.26 -13.78
C ASP A 267 -23.42 -11.78 -13.50
N PHE A 268 -22.23 -11.30 -13.86
CA PHE A 268 -21.81 -9.93 -13.77
C PHE A 268 -21.26 -9.44 -15.09
N LYS A 269 -21.38 -8.14 -15.29
CA LYS A 269 -20.71 -7.41 -16.35
C LYS A 269 -19.87 -6.30 -15.73
N VAL A 270 -18.61 -6.17 -16.15
CA VAL A 270 -17.79 -5.01 -15.83
C VAL A 270 -17.55 -4.17 -17.08
N THR A 271 -17.68 -2.85 -16.92
CA THR A 271 -17.36 -1.86 -17.95
C THR A 271 -16.26 -0.96 -17.44
N PHE A 272 -15.13 -0.88 -18.14
CA PHE A 272 -14.03 0.04 -17.85
C PHE A 272 -14.06 1.20 -18.82
N ILE A 273 -13.98 2.42 -18.30
CA ILE A 273 -13.89 3.65 -19.05
C ILE A 273 -12.54 4.29 -18.75
N ALA A 274 -11.74 4.52 -19.79
CA ALA A 274 -10.40 5.07 -19.70
C ALA A 274 -10.44 6.61 -19.78
N PHE A 275 -10.05 7.29 -18.74
CA PHE A 275 -9.89 8.74 -18.67
C PHE A 275 -8.40 9.11 -18.76
N LYS A 276 -8.06 10.28 -19.31
CA LYS A 276 -6.71 10.79 -19.17
C LYS A 276 -6.40 11.04 -17.70
N GLN A 277 -5.14 10.84 -17.31
CA GLN A 277 -4.74 10.96 -15.90
C GLN A 277 -4.96 12.34 -15.29
N GLU A 278 -5.06 13.39 -16.12
CA GLU A 278 -5.40 14.75 -15.70
C GLU A 278 -6.90 14.95 -15.42
N ASP A 279 -7.76 14.12 -16.02
CA ASP A 279 -9.22 14.24 -15.95
C ASP A 279 -9.83 13.37 -14.83
N LEU A 280 -9.08 12.39 -14.33
CA LEU A 280 -9.50 11.49 -13.26
C LEU A 280 -8.44 11.45 -12.16
N ASP A 281 -8.83 11.75 -10.91
CA ASP A 281 -7.89 11.84 -9.80
C ASP A 281 -7.36 10.46 -9.37
N GLU A 282 -8.21 9.44 -9.38
CA GLU A 282 -7.88 8.08 -8.93
C GLU A 282 -8.60 7.01 -9.76
N ASN A 283 -8.00 5.81 -9.81
CA ASN A 283 -8.66 4.62 -10.34
C ASN A 283 -9.69 4.14 -9.33
N GLU A 284 -10.93 3.95 -9.76
CA GLU A 284 -12.02 3.54 -8.88
C GLU A 284 -12.89 2.49 -9.56
N ILE A 285 -13.47 1.58 -8.77
CA ILE A 285 -14.47 0.64 -9.23
C ILE A 285 -15.72 0.79 -8.39
N TYR A 286 -16.84 0.88 -9.09
CA TYR A 286 -18.15 1.01 -8.50
C TYR A 286 -19.03 -0.18 -8.80
N ILE A 287 -19.79 -0.62 -7.82
CA ILE A 287 -20.99 -1.39 -8.06
C ILE A 287 -22.01 -0.40 -8.60
N SER A 288 -22.61 -0.75 -9.72
CA SER A 288 -23.55 0.09 -10.44
C SER A 288 -24.97 -0.48 -10.34
N CYS A 289 -25.93 0.42 -10.13
CA CYS A 289 -27.34 0.11 -10.24
C CYS A 289 -27.96 1.05 -11.26
N LYS A 290 -28.69 0.51 -12.23
CA LYS A 290 -29.32 1.28 -13.32
C LYS A 290 -28.35 2.23 -14.03
N ASN A 291 -27.11 1.78 -14.22
CA ASN A 291 -26.02 2.53 -14.81
C ASN A 291 -25.47 3.70 -13.98
N GLU A 292 -25.91 3.87 -12.74
CA GLU A 292 -25.37 4.85 -11.81
C GLU A 292 -24.39 4.19 -10.83
N ALA A 293 -23.29 4.86 -10.51
CA ALA A 293 -22.37 4.42 -9.46
C ALA A 293 -23.05 4.51 -8.08
N ILE A 294 -23.03 3.40 -7.33
CA ILE A 294 -23.66 3.34 -6.00
C ILE A 294 -22.61 3.13 -4.91
N GLN A 295 -21.79 2.10 -5.01
CA GLN A 295 -20.85 1.73 -3.98
C GLN A 295 -19.45 1.60 -4.57
N ASN A 296 -18.47 2.38 -4.04
CA ASN A 296 -17.07 2.20 -4.38
C ASN A 296 -16.54 0.95 -3.67
N ILE A 297 -15.86 0.10 -4.44
CA ILE A 297 -15.14 -1.07 -3.94
C ILE A 297 -13.65 -0.93 -4.26
N GLY A 298 -12.80 -1.74 -3.64
CA GLY A 298 -11.37 -1.72 -3.91
C GLY A 298 -11.02 -2.04 -5.36
N PHE A 299 -9.97 -1.42 -5.90
CA PHE A 299 -9.41 -1.77 -7.19
C PHE A 299 -8.02 -2.38 -7.03
N GLU A 300 -7.97 -3.66 -6.69
CA GLU A 300 -6.71 -4.38 -6.42
C GLU A 300 -5.78 -4.52 -7.64
N ALA A 301 -6.32 -4.43 -8.85
CA ALA A 301 -5.53 -4.56 -10.06
C ALA A 301 -4.57 -3.39 -10.29
N PHE A 302 -4.90 -2.22 -9.70
CA PHE A 302 -4.19 -0.99 -9.99
C PHE A 302 -4.30 -0.04 -8.80
N ALA A 303 -3.18 0.53 -8.33
CA ALA A 303 -3.25 1.48 -7.23
C ALA A 303 -4.05 2.74 -7.63
N PRO A 304 -4.74 3.40 -6.69
CA PRO A 304 -5.66 4.51 -7.00
C PRO A 304 -5.04 5.61 -7.87
N LYS A 305 -3.79 6.00 -7.62
CA LYS A 305 -3.11 7.09 -8.36
C LYS A 305 -2.21 6.64 -9.49
N ASP A 306 -2.11 5.33 -9.74
CA ASP A 306 -1.34 4.81 -10.88
C ASP A 306 -2.05 5.09 -12.21
N ASN A 307 -1.29 5.01 -13.29
CA ASN A 307 -1.82 5.11 -14.64
C ASN A 307 -1.23 4.04 -15.56
N LEU A 308 -1.96 3.68 -16.58
CA LEU A 308 -1.50 2.81 -17.66
C LEU A 308 -1.42 3.66 -18.94
N LYS A 309 -0.20 3.91 -19.42
CA LYS A 309 0.06 4.74 -20.63
C LYS A 309 -0.63 6.13 -20.58
N GLY A 310 -0.68 6.75 -19.39
CA GLY A 310 -1.30 8.06 -19.21
C GLY A 310 -2.81 8.04 -18.96
N PHE A 311 -3.41 6.85 -18.77
CA PHE A 311 -4.84 6.70 -18.48
C PHE A 311 -5.08 6.15 -17.08
N ARG A 312 -6.16 6.62 -16.45
CA ARG A 312 -6.81 6.06 -15.26
C ARG A 312 -8.19 5.54 -15.62
N TYR A 313 -8.72 4.64 -14.80
CA TYR A 313 -9.92 3.87 -15.14
C TYR A 313 -11.01 4.02 -14.10
N LEU A 314 -12.25 4.26 -14.57
CA LEU A 314 -13.45 3.99 -13.81
C LEU A 314 -14.02 2.65 -14.26
N GLY A 315 -14.20 1.74 -13.33
CA GLY A 315 -14.84 0.45 -13.55
C GLY A 315 -16.26 0.44 -12.97
N PHE A 316 -17.21 -0.18 -13.69
CA PHE A 316 -18.59 -0.29 -13.23
C PHE A 316 -19.04 -1.73 -13.33
N ILE A 317 -19.43 -2.30 -12.21
CA ILE A 317 -19.93 -3.68 -12.12
C ILE A 317 -21.45 -3.65 -12.13
N GLN A 318 -22.04 -4.37 -13.06
CA GLN A 318 -23.48 -4.47 -13.27
C GLN A 318 -23.93 -5.89 -13.05
N SER A 319 -25.13 -6.06 -12.47
CA SER A 319 -25.85 -7.31 -12.38
C SER A 319 -27.35 -7.03 -12.22
N GLU A 320 -28.22 -7.90 -12.72
CA GLU A 320 -29.67 -7.79 -12.53
C GLU A 320 -30.06 -7.79 -11.05
N VAL A 321 -29.28 -8.46 -10.19
CA VAL A 321 -29.51 -8.48 -8.75
C VAL A 321 -29.32 -7.10 -8.12
N PHE A 322 -28.43 -6.28 -8.68
CA PHE A 322 -28.19 -4.92 -8.15
C PHE A 322 -29.32 -3.96 -8.54
N ASP A 323 -29.98 -4.21 -9.64
CA ASP A 323 -31.10 -3.36 -10.11
C ASP A 323 -32.40 -3.55 -9.32
N ALA A 324 -32.49 -4.62 -8.53
CA ALA A 324 -33.67 -4.90 -7.72
C ALA A 324 -33.78 -3.92 -6.54
N PRO A 325 -34.92 -3.18 -6.39
CA PRO A 325 -35.06 -2.11 -5.39
C PRO A 325 -34.81 -2.53 -3.95
N GLN A 326 -35.11 -3.79 -3.60
CA GLN A 326 -34.92 -4.33 -2.25
C GLN A 326 -33.47 -4.51 -1.86
N ASN A 327 -32.55 -4.58 -2.82
CA ASN A 327 -31.15 -4.88 -2.60
C ASN A 327 -30.27 -3.63 -2.43
N ILE A 328 -30.85 -2.42 -2.58
CA ILE A 328 -30.10 -1.17 -2.52
C ILE A 328 -30.47 -0.41 -1.25
N ASP A 329 -29.48 0.05 -0.53
CA ASP A 329 -29.62 1.09 0.49
C ASP A 329 -28.94 2.37 0.01
N ASN A 330 -29.74 3.27 -0.61
CA ASN A 330 -29.22 4.51 -1.18
C ASN A 330 -28.66 5.46 -0.11
N CYS A 331 -29.22 5.41 1.12
CA CYS A 331 -28.76 6.28 2.20
C CYS A 331 -27.38 5.90 2.73
N ARG A 332 -27.06 4.59 2.70
CA ARG A 332 -25.77 4.05 3.13
C ARG A 332 -24.80 3.84 1.99
N LYS A 333 -25.23 3.97 0.73
CA LYS A 333 -24.47 3.62 -0.46
C LYS A 333 -23.94 2.17 -0.41
N GLU A 334 -24.75 1.27 0.10
CA GLU A 334 -24.43 -0.14 0.28
C GLU A 334 -25.44 -1.01 -0.47
N ILE A 335 -24.96 -2.15 -0.93
CA ILE A 335 -25.79 -3.17 -1.55
C ILE A 335 -25.97 -4.30 -0.55
N LYS A 336 -27.22 -4.66 -0.27
CA LYS A 336 -27.53 -5.81 0.56
C LYS A 336 -27.02 -7.09 -0.10
N ASN A 337 -26.71 -8.09 0.69
CA ASN A 337 -26.17 -9.40 0.26
C ASN A 337 -24.74 -9.37 -0.29
N ILE A 338 -24.01 -8.26 -0.18
CA ILE A 338 -22.56 -8.23 -0.34
C ILE A 338 -21.91 -8.06 1.02
N ILE A 339 -21.05 -8.99 1.39
CA ILE A 339 -20.25 -8.96 2.62
C ILE A 339 -18.82 -8.62 2.24
N LYS A 340 -18.22 -7.64 2.94
CA LYS A 340 -16.91 -7.09 2.57
C LYS A 340 -15.80 -8.12 2.63
N THR A 341 -15.72 -8.87 3.74
CA THR A 341 -14.64 -9.85 3.97
C THR A 341 -15.19 -11.13 4.57
N GLU A 342 -14.45 -12.21 4.38
CA GLU A 342 -14.75 -13.50 5.00
C GLU A 342 -14.76 -13.39 6.54
N GLU A 343 -13.84 -12.63 7.13
CA GLU A 343 -13.80 -12.36 8.57
C GLU A 343 -15.08 -11.68 9.08
N GLN A 344 -15.63 -10.74 8.30
CA GLN A 344 -16.88 -10.10 8.63
C GLN A 344 -18.06 -11.07 8.53
N ALA A 345 -18.04 -11.96 7.55
CA ALA A 345 -19.07 -13.01 7.43
C ALA A 345 -19.05 -13.95 8.63
N TYR A 346 -17.88 -14.32 9.16
CA TYR A 346 -17.77 -15.10 10.38
C TYR A 346 -18.28 -14.37 11.63
N LYS A 347 -17.98 -13.08 11.76
CA LYS A 347 -18.49 -12.26 12.91
C LYS A 347 -19.99 -12.06 12.89
N ASP A 348 -20.57 -11.98 11.71
CA ASP A 348 -22.00 -11.73 11.50
C ASP A 348 -22.79 -13.00 11.14
N ILE A 349 -22.30 -14.19 11.51
CA ILE A 349 -22.86 -15.48 11.09
C ILE A 349 -24.35 -15.60 11.41
N GLU A 350 -24.81 -15.11 12.58
CA GLU A 350 -26.24 -15.08 12.93
C GLU A 350 -27.02 -14.14 12.03
N LYS A 351 -26.42 -13.00 11.67
CA LYS A 351 -27.02 -12.01 10.76
C LYS A 351 -27.02 -12.53 9.33
N VAL A 352 -25.97 -13.25 8.92
CA VAL A 352 -25.87 -13.93 7.63
C VAL A 352 -26.91 -15.03 7.50
N ARG A 353 -27.15 -15.85 8.54
CA ARG A 353 -28.23 -16.83 8.59
C ARG A 353 -29.62 -16.19 8.48
N ASN A 354 -29.78 -14.95 8.99
CA ASN A 354 -31.04 -14.19 8.96
C ASN A 354 -31.21 -13.29 7.73
N LEU A 355 -30.12 -13.03 6.94
CA LEU A 355 -30.16 -12.11 5.78
C LEU A 355 -30.85 -12.69 4.56
N SER A 356 -30.98 -13.99 4.47
CA SER A 356 -31.79 -14.60 3.43
C SER A 356 -32.56 -15.80 3.96
N LEU A 357 -33.78 -15.96 3.50
CA LEU A 357 -34.53 -17.22 3.57
C LEU A 357 -33.76 -18.40 2.95
N PHE A 358 -32.60 -18.14 2.32
CA PHE A 358 -31.80 -19.10 1.57
C PHE A 358 -30.30 -19.07 1.89
N GLY A 359 -29.83 -18.23 2.81
CA GLY A 359 -28.44 -18.25 3.33
C GLY A 359 -27.33 -17.83 2.36
N ASP A 360 -27.60 -17.55 1.10
CA ASP A 360 -26.57 -17.29 0.09
C ASP A 360 -26.18 -15.80 0.00
N PHE A 361 -24.89 -15.51 -0.05
CA PHE A 361 -24.33 -14.17 -0.18
C PHE A 361 -23.11 -14.15 -1.12
N ILE A 362 -22.63 -12.96 -1.45
CA ILE A 362 -21.43 -12.75 -2.28
C ILE A 362 -20.38 -12.04 -1.41
N LEU A 363 -19.14 -12.50 -1.48
CA LEU A 363 -18.02 -11.77 -0.90
C LEU A 363 -17.54 -10.69 -1.86
N GLN A 364 -17.38 -9.47 -1.36
CA GLN A 364 -16.79 -8.37 -2.12
C GLN A 364 -15.37 -8.70 -2.58
N GLU A 365 -14.58 -9.39 -1.76
CA GLU A 365 -13.25 -9.87 -2.10
C GLU A 365 -13.23 -10.77 -3.35
N ASP A 366 -14.22 -11.65 -3.51
CA ASP A 366 -14.30 -12.53 -4.69
C ASP A 366 -14.70 -11.74 -5.94
N LEU A 367 -15.57 -10.74 -5.77
CA LEU A 367 -15.93 -9.80 -6.83
C LEU A 367 -14.71 -8.98 -7.27
N GLU A 368 -13.93 -8.44 -6.34
CA GLU A 368 -12.69 -7.71 -6.61
C GLU A 368 -11.65 -8.57 -7.33
N LYS A 369 -11.45 -9.82 -6.91
CA LYS A 369 -10.55 -10.78 -7.57
C LYS A 369 -11.00 -11.09 -9.01
N ALA A 370 -12.29 -11.28 -9.22
CA ALA A 370 -12.84 -11.55 -10.55
C ALA A 370 -12.67 -10.34 -11.48
N VAL A 371 -12.97 -9.14 -11.01
CA VAL A 371 -12.78 -7.89 -11.75
C VAL A 371 -11.30 -7.65 -12.07
N LYS A 372 -10.40 -7.90 -11.14
CA LYS A 372 -8.94 -7.85 -11.36
C LYS A 372 -8.50 -8.77 -12.48
N LYS A 373 -9.00 -10.01 -12.50
CA LYS A 373 -8.72 -10.98 -13.57
C LYS A 373 -9.19 -10.45 -14.92
N GLU A 374 -10.41 -9.91 -15.00
CA GLU A 374 -10.96 -9.39 -16.25
C GLU A 374 -10.26 -8.11 -16.70
N PHE A 375 -9.82 -7.25 -15.78
CA PHE A 375 -8.99 -6.09 -16.11
C PHE A 375 -7.66 -6.51 -16.75
N TYR A 376 -6.97 -7.51 -16.22
CA TYR A 376 -5.73 -8.01 -16.81
C TYR A 376 -5.92 -8.72 -18.15
N ASN A 377 -7.10 -9.35 -18.38
CA ASN A 377 -7.46 -9.92 -19.66
C ASN A 377 -7.65 -8.83 -20.74
N LEU A 378 -8.20 -7.68 -20.36
CA LEU A 378 -8.39 -6.52 -21.23
C LEU A 378 -7.10 -5.71 -21.44
N PHE A 379 -6.30 -5.61 -20.41
CA PHE A 379 -5.09 -4.77 -20.35
C PHE A 379 -3.85 -5.60 -19.98
N PRO A 380 -3.28 -6.40 -20.91
CA PRO A 380 -2.12 -7.25 -20.63
C PRO A 380 -0.91 -6.48 -20.09
N ASP A 381 -0.68 -5.25 -20.56
CA ASP A 381 0.39 -4.37 -20.08
C ASP A 381 0.27 -4.07 -18.57
N ALA A 382 -0.96 -4.02 -18.04
CA ALA A 382 -1.17 -3.82 -16.59
C ALA A 382 -0.72 -5.06 -15.80
N LYS A 383 -0.98 -6.26 -16.34
CA LYS A 383 -0.52 -7.53 -15.74
C LYS A 383 1.01 -7.62 -15.74
N GLU A 384 1.64 -7.21 -16.83
CA GLU A 384 3.11 -7.19 -16.94
C GLU A 384 3.72 -6.26 -15.89
N LYS A 385 3.22 -5.03 -15.76
CA LYS A 385 3.65 -4.09 -14.71
C LYS A 385 3.43 -4.62 -13.30
N GLU A 386 2.33 -5.31 -13.05
CA GLU A 386 2.10 -5.93 -11.74
C GLU A 386 3.08 -7.07 -11.48
N ASN A 387 3.38 -7.91 -12.48
CA ASN A 387 4.37 -8.96 -12.35
C ASN A 387 5.77 -8.37 -12.07
N GLU A 388 6.18 -7.34 -12.80
CA GLU A 388 7.45 -6.63 -12.57
C GLU A 388 7.51 -6.06 -11.13
N LYS A 389 6.43 -5.44 -10.67
CA LYS A 389 6.30 -4.93 -9.31
C LYS A 389 6.44 -6.06 -8.27
N GLN A 390 5.76 -7.18 -8.46
CA GLN A 390 5.82 -8.33 -7.55
C GLN A 390 7.21 -8.96 -7.53
N GLN A 391 7.87 -9.06 -8.68
CA GLN A 391 9.25 -9.55 -8.76
C GLN A 391 10.20 -8.61 -8.00
N LYS A 392 10.14 -7.31 -8.28
CA LYS A 392 10.93 -6.29 -7.58
C LYS A 392 10.70 -6.33 -6.07
N LEU A 393 9.44 -6.42 -5.65
CA LEU A 393 9.08 -6.54 -4.23
C LEU A 393 9.66 -7.80 -3.60
N LYS A 394 9.61 -8.93 -4.30
CA LYS A 394 10.19 -10.19 -3.84
C LYS A 394 11.70 -10.06 -3.67
N GLU A 395 12.41 -9.53 -4.66
CA GLU A 395 13.85 -9.29 -4.59
C GLU A 395 14.23 -8.40 -3.40
N LEU A 396 13.49 -7.30 -3.16
CA LEU A 396 13.73 -6.43 -2.02
C LEU A 396 13.42 -7.12 -0.68
N LYS A 397 12.35 -7.93 -0.61
CA LYS A 397 12.03 -8.71 0.58
C LYS A 397 13.10 -9.74 0.88
N ASP A 398 13.54 -10.47 -0.14
CA ASP A 398 14.57 -11.49 -0.01
C ASP A 398 15.92 -10.88 0.38
N LEU A 399 16.27 -9.71 -0.14
CA LEU A 399 17.52 -9.03 0.15
C LEU A 399 17.53 -8.36 1.53
N PHE A 400 16.45 -7.68 1.89
CA PHE A 400 16.37 -6.85 3.10
C PHE A 400 15.56 -7.46 4.24
N GLY A 401 15.03 -8.69 4.07
CA GLY A 401 14.24 -9.38 5.11
C GLY A 401 12.96 -8.62 5.48
N LEU A 402 12.26 -8.04 4.49
CA LEU A 402 11.06 -7.26 4.75
C LEU A 402 9.87 -8.17 5.05
N GLU A 403 9.21 -7.97 6.19
CA GLU A 403 8.02 -8.73 6.56
C GLU A 403 6.82 -8.40 5.67
N ASN A 404 5.95 -9.38 5.47
CA ASN A 404 4.67 -9.14 4.81
C ASN A 404 3.81 -8.19 5.65
N ASN A 405 3.36 -7.10 5.04
CA ASN A 405 2.49 -6.14 5.71
C ASN A 405 1.37 -5.71 4.76
N SER A 406 0.18 -6.23 5.01
CA SER A 406 -1.03 -5.94 4.23
C SER A 406 -1.47 -4.46 4.25
N ARG A 407 -0.94 -3.67 5.21
CA ARG A 407 -1.26 -2.24 5.34
C ARG A 407 -0.40 -1.34 4.44
N ILE A 408 0.63 -1.90 3.79
CA ILE A 408 1.52 -1.13 2.91
C ILE A 408 1.01 -1.23 1.48
N THR A 409 0.51 -0.12 0.96
CA THR A 409 0.12 -0.01 -0.46
C THR A 409 1.34 0.35 -1.30
N ILE A 410 1.72 -0.56 -2.20
CA ILE A 410 2.82 -0.38 -3.15
C ILE A 410 2.22 -0.08 -4.52
N LYS A 411 2.63 1.05 -5.10
CA LYS A 411 2.23 1.47 -6.44
C LYS A 411 3.16 0.86 -7.49
N THR A 412 2.67 0.70 -8.72
CA THR A 412 3.49 0.27 -9.85
C THR A 412 4.57 1.29 -10.22
N SER A 413 4.35 2.56 -9.89
CA SER A 413 5.29 3.67 -10.09
C SER A 413 6.34 3.81 -8.97
N ASP A 414 6.22 3.07 -7.86
CA ASP A 414 7.17 3.20 -6.74
C ASP A 414 8.56 2.72 -7.17
N SER A 415 9.56 3.54 -6.91
CA SER A 415 10.96 3.13 -7.00
C SER A 415 11.30 2.15 -5.86
N GLU A 416 12.42 1.44 -5.99
CA GLU A 416 12.92 0.57 -4.90
C GLU A 416 13.09 1.35 -3.59
N LYS A 417 13.58 2.58 -3.68
CA LYS A 417 13.71 3.48 -2.52
C LYS A 417 12.36 3.78 -1.87
N ASP A 418 11.32 4.11 -2.68
CA ASP A 418 9.98 4.40 -2.16
C ASP A 418 9.38 3.17 -1.48
N ILE A 419 9.58 1.98 -2.05
CA ILE A 419 9.15 0.70 -1.46
C ILE A 419 9.83 0.52 -0.10
N LEU A 420 11.17 0.64 -0.05
CA LEU A 420 11.94 0.50 1.19
C LEU A 420 11.53 1.53 2.25
N GLU A 421 11.33 2.80 1.86
CA GLU A 421 10.86 3.84 2.80
C GLU A 421 9.50 3.50 3.41
N LYS A 422 8.55 2.98 2.63
CA LYS A 422 7.23 2.55 3.13
C LYS A 422 7.35 1.42 4.15
N PHE A 423 8.17 0.41 3.86
CA PHE A 423 8.42 -0.69 4.79
C PHE A 423 9.10 -0.21 6.06
N TYR A 424 10.18 0.55 5.96
CA TYR A 424 10.92 1.03 7.13
C TYR A 424 10.10 1.99 8.00
N ARG A 425 9.27 2.83 7.40
CA ARG A 425 8.33 3.69 8.15
C ARG A 425 7.33 2.85 8.94
N SER A 426 6.74 1.85 8.30
CA SER A 426 5.80 0.93 8.96
C SER A 426 6.46 0.16 10.10
N ASP A 427 7.67 -0.36 9.87
CA ASP A 427 8.45 -1.08 10.88
C ASP A 427 8.84 -0.18 12.05
N SER A 428 9.23 1.07 11.79
CA SER A 428 9.57 2.04 12.85
C SER A 428 8.37 2.35 13.72
N LEU A 429 7.17 2.47 13.14
CA LEU A 429 5.94 2.65 13.90
C LEU A 429 5.59 1.43 14.76
N LYS A 430 5.72 0.22 14.19
CA LYS A 430 5.53 -1.04 14.95
C LYS A 430 6.51 -1.13 16.10
N GLN A 431 7.78 -0.79 15.87
CA GLN A 431 8.82 -0.83 16.90
C GLN A 431 8.55 0.17 18.00
N ALA A 432 8.21 1.43 17.66
CA ALA A 432 7.85 2.45 18.63
C ALA A 432 6.64 2.05 19.49
N THR A 433 5.62 1.46 18.86
CA THR A 433 4.45 0.93 19.58
C THR A 433 4.85 -0.20 20.53
N MET A 434 5.68 -1.14 20.07
CA MET A 434 6.16 -2.25 20.90
C MET A 434 7.01 -1.74 22.09
N ASP A 435 7.90 -0.79 21.86
CA ASP A 435 8.74 -0.18 22.91
C ASP A 435 7.88 0.56 23.94
N ALA A 436 6.82 1.26 23.49
CA ALA A 436 5.86 1.92 24.38
C ALA A 436 5.08 0.90 25.25
N ILE A 437 4.62 -0.20 24.65
CA ILE A 437 3.93 -1.29 25.36
C ILE A 437 4.88 -1.95 26.39
N LEU A 438 6.13 -2.24 25.99
CA LEU A 438 7.13 -2.81 26.92
C LEU A 438 7.42 -1.87 28.08
N LYS A 439 7.52 -0.56 27.82
CA LYS A 439 7.72 0.46 28.85
C LYS A 439 6.54 0.51 29.83
N ASP A 440 5.32 0.48 29.29
CA ASP A 440 4.11 0.48 30.12
C ASP A 440 4.03 -0.77 31.04
N VAL A 441 4.25 -1.98 30.48
CA VAL A 441 4.31 -3.21 31.29
C VAL A 441 5.41 -3.16 32.35
N PHE A 442 6.57 -2.61 32.01
CA PHE A 442 7.67 -2.43 32.95
C PHE A 442 7.32 -1.45 34.07
N ASP A 443 6.68 -0.31 33.75
CA ASP A 443 6.25 0.66 34.74
C ASP A 443 5.14 0.09 35.65
N GLN A 444 4.21 -0.69 35.11
CA GLN A 444 3.20 -1.38 35.91
C GLN A 444 3.84 -2.38 36.87
N LEU A 445 4.80 -3.19 36.41
CA LEU A 445 5.56 -4.11 37.29
C LEU A 445 6.30 -3.37 38.41
N LYS A 446 6.90 -2.21 38.09
CA LYS A 446 7.66 -1.42 39.04
C LYS A 446 6.79 -0.77 40.11
N THR A 447 5.55 -0.42 39.75
CA THR A 447 4.60 0.28 40.64
C THR A 447 3.56 -0.64 41.27
N LEU A 448 3.66 -1.94 41.06
CA LEU A 448 2.70 -2.92 41.56
C LEU A 448 2.76 -2.97 43.10
N ASP A 449 1.61 -2.76 43.75
CA ASP A 449 1.52 -2.74 45.23
C ASP A 449 1.51 -4.19 45.74
N SER A 450 2.51 -4.51 46.56
CA SER A 450 2.63 -5.84 47.23
C SER A 450 1.50 -6.14 48.20
N ASN A 451 0.71 -5.17 48.59
CA ASN A 451 -0.46 -5.35 49.50
C ASN A 451 -1.77 -5.56 48.74
N ASP A 452 -1.76 -5.48 47.40
CA ASP A 452 -2.94 -5.77 46.54
C ASP A 452 -3.35 -7.23 46.72
N PRO A 453 -4.61 -7.56 47.04
CA PRO A 453 -5.08 -8.95 47.17
C PRO A 453 -4.87 -9.79 45.91
N GLU A 454 -4.74 -9.18 44.75
CA GLU A 454 -4.49 -9.86 43.47
C GLU A 454 -3.02 -9.70 43.01
N TYR A 455 -2.11 -9.34 43.90
CA TYR A 455 -0.69 -9.07 43.56
C TYR A 455 -0.04 -10.21 42.79
N GLU A 456 -0.13 -11.45 43.28
CA GLU A 456 0.52 -12.60 42.65
C GLU A 456 0.02 -12.82 41.22
N LYS A 457 -1.29 -12.74 41.03
CA LYS A 457 -1.92 -12.91 39.70
C LYS A 457 -1.48 -11.81 38.74
N LYS A 458 -1.54 -10.53 39.17
CA LYS A 458 -1.12 -9.38 38.34
C LYS A 458 0.38 -9.44 38.03
N PHE A 459 1.21 -9.84 38.99
CA PHE A 459 2.65 -10.00 38.77
C PHE A 459 2.93 -11.11 37.75
N GLU A 460 2.24 -12.25 37.84
CA GLU A 460 2.41 -13.35 36.90
C GLU A 460 1.94 -12.95 35.50
N GLU A 461 0.79 -12.30 35.34
CA GLU A 461 0.26 -11.81 34.06
C GLU A 461 1.22 -10.83 33.41
N LEU A 462 1.71 -9.81 34.13
CA LEU A 462 2.64 -8.80 33.61
C LEU A 462 4.01 -9.41 33.28
N SER A 463 4.51 -10.35 34.11
CA SER A 463 5.79 -11.02 33.86
C SER A 463 5.72 -11.90 32.62
N ASN A 464 4.63 -12.65 32.46
CA ASN A 464 4.38 -13.46 31.26
C ASN A 464 4.26 -12.59 30.01
N ASP A 465 3.59 -11.46 30.11
CA ASP A 465 3.44 -10.49 29.01
C ASP A 465 4.79 -9.90 28.58
N LEU A 466 5.64 -9.55 29.55
CA LEU A 466 7.00 -9.08 29.31
C LEU A 466 7.85 -10.16 28.61
N ASN A 467 7.85 -11.39 29.16
CA ASN A 467 8.59 -12.52 28.61
C ASN A 467 8.15 -12.91 27.18
N ARG A 468 6.91 -12.64 26.83
CA ARG A 468 6.35 -12.90 25.49
C ARG A 468 6.67 -11.79 24.49
N LYS A 469 6.73 -10.53 24.94
CA LYS A 469 6.92 -9.37 24.07
C LYS A 469 8.41 -9.05 23.77
N ILE A 470 9.32 -9.31 24.70
CA ILE A 470 10.76 -9.09 24.48
C ILE A 470 11.29 -9.90 23.28
N PRO A 471 11.03 -11.21 23.15
CA PRO A 471 11.50 -11.97 21.99
C PRO A 471 10.96 -11.46 20.65
N LEU A 472 9.71 -10.98 20.61
CA LEU A 472 9.11 -10.40 19.40
C LEU A 472 9.82 -9.12 18.97
N ARG A 473 10.19 -8.25 19.91
CA ARG A 473 11.01 -7.06 19.65
C ARG A 473 12.39 -7.44 19.12
N ASN A 474 13.04 -8.39 19.77
CA ASN A 474 14.38 -8.84 19.40
C ASN A 474 14.41 -9.51 18.03
N LYS A 475 13.38 -10.24 17.65
CA LYS A 475 13.23 -10.85 16.32
C LYS A 475 13.35 -9.79 15.21
N ASN A 476 12.68 -8.64 15.34
CA ASN A 476 12.71 -7.56 14.35
C ASN A 476 14.10 -6.91 14.24
N CYS A 477 14.80 -6.70 15.37
CA CYS A 477 16.17 -6.18 15.37
C CYS A 477 17.14 -7.16 14.73
N LEU A 478 17.01 -8.46 15.03
CA LEU A 478 17.83 -9.53 14.49
C LEU A 478 17.60 -9.67 12.98
N SER A 479 16.37 -9.58 12.51
CA SER A 479 16.04 -9.62 11.08
C SER A 479 16.79 -8.55 10.29
N LYS A 480 16.82 -7.31 10.76
CA LYS A 480 17.56 -6.21 10.14
C LYS A 480 19.09 -6.45 10.12
N TYR A 481 19.64 -6.94 11.23
CA TYR A 481 21.05 -7.27 11.32
C TYR A 481 21.44 -8.38 10.31
N MET A 482 20.63 -9.43 10.24
CA MET A 482 20.86 -10.54 9.33
C MET A 482 20.69 -10.13 7.87
N SER A 483 19.80 -9.20 7.55
CA SER A 483 19.66 -8.64 6.21
C SER A 483 20.93 -7.91 5.76
N GLY A 484 21.57 -7.16 6.65
CA GLY A 484 22.88 -6.56 6.37
C GLY A 484 23.95 -7.59 6.01
N ARG A 485 23.98 -8.72 6.73
CA ARG A 485 24.87 -9.84 6.42
C ARG A 485 24.57 -10.48 5.05
N ARG A 486 23.29 -10.59 4.67
CA ARG A 486 22.90 -11.11 3.33
C ARG A 486 23.43 -10.21 2.21
N VAL A 487 23.26 -8.90 2.35
CA VAL A 487 23.77 -7.91 1.37
C VAL A 487 25.30 -8.03 1.24
N ALA A 488 26.01 -8.15 2.37
CA ALA A 488 27.47 -8.31 2.38
C ALA A 488 27.90 -9.61 1.69
N LEU A 489 27.21 -10.72 1.93
CA LEU A 489 27.47 -12.00 1.26
C LEU A 489 27.21 -11.93 -0.23
N GLU A 490 26.13 -11.29 -0.64
CA GLU A 490 25.81 -11.16 -2.07
C GLU A 490 26.84 -10.29 -2.79
N TYR A 491 27.26 -9.18 -2.18
CA TYR A 491 28.36 -8.37 -2.72
C TYR A 491 29.66 -9.19 -2.85
N PHE A 492 30.00 -9.99 -1.82
CA PHE A 492 31.17 -10.85 -1.83
C PHE A 492 31.10 -11.89 -2.95
N ARG A 493 29.95 -12.54 -3.15
CA ARG A 493 29.69 -13.47 -4.25
C ARG A 493 29.88 -12.81 -5.62
N MET A 494 29.20 -11.66 -5.83
CA MET A 494 29.30 -10.92 -7.09
C MET A 494 30.75 -10.51 -7.40
N ALA A 495 31.54 -10.15 -6.38
CA ALA A 495 32.95 -9.82 -6.54
C ALA A 495 33.79 -11.04 -6.95
N LEU A 496 33.50 -12.23 -6.39
CA LEU A 496 34.15 -13.50 -6.74
C LEU A 496 33.80 -13.94 -8.16
N ASP A 497 32.52 -13.87 -8.52
CA ASP A 497 32.03 -14.33 -9.84
C ASP A 497 32.25 -13.29 -10.95
N LYS A 498 32.91 -12.16 -10.63
CA LYS A 498 33.22 -11.06 -11.57
C LYS A 498 31.96 -10.45 -12.22
N GLU A 499 30.84 -10.43 -11.49
CA GLU A 499 29.56 -9.91 -11.97
C GLU A 499 29.46 -8.37 -11.91
N LEU A 500 30.28 -7.71 -11.08
CA LEU A 500 30.29 -6.26 -10.94
C LEU A 500 30.69 -5.57 -12.25
N ASP A 501 29.95 -4.52 -12.67
CA ASP A 501 30.21 -3.82 -13.93
C ASP A 501 31.63 -3.23 -14.01
N VAL A 502 32.17 -2.79 -12.88
CA VAL A 502 33.56 -2.32 -12.77
C VAL A 502 34.62 -3.41 -13.07
N GLN A 503 34.24 -4.70 -13.02
CA GLN A 503 35.10 -5.83 -13.33
C GLN A 503 35.01 -6.22 -14.83
N LYS A 504 33.88 -5.92 -15.47
CA LYS A 504 33.63 -6.20 -16.89
C LYS A 504 34.34 -5.21 -17.80
N THR A 505 34.62 -4.00 -17.34
CA THR A 505 35.24 -2.94 -18.14
C THR A 505 36.76 -3.03 -18.07
N LYS A 506 37.42 -3.42 -19.18
CA LYS A 506 38.88 -3.37 -19.30
C LYS A 506 39.35 -1.92 -19.48
N VAL A 507 39.70 -1.25 -18.40
CA VAL A 507 40.32 0.07 -18.45
C VAL A 507 41.82 -0.14 -18.63
N LYS A 508 42.38 0.21 -19.81
CA LYS A 508 43.85 0.18 -20.07
C LYS A 508 44.55 0.99 -18.98
N GLY A 509 45.55 0.33 -18.30
CA GLY A 509 46.48 1.00 -17.36
C GLY A 509 46.06 1.01 -15.88
N LYS A 510 44.90 0.46 -15.49
CA LYS A 510 44.58 0.24 -14.05
C LYS A 510 44.96 -1.19 -13.66
N HIS A 511 45.76 -1.33 -12.59
CA HIS A 511 46.03 -2.61 -11.96
C HIS A 511 44.71 -3.33 -11.62
N ASN A 512 44.73 -4.66 -11.81
CA ASN A 512 43.61 -5.51 -11.45
C ASN A 512 43.36 -5.42 -9.93
N MET A 513 42.25 -4.76 -9.52
CA MET A 513 41.95 -4.48 -8.10
C MET A 513 41.10 -5.58 -7.45
N GLU A 514 41.16 -6.83 -7.97
CA GLU A 514 40.31 -7.93 -7.46
C GLU A 514 40.59 -8.22 -5.98
N GLU A 515 41.88 -8.37 -5.62
CA GLU A 515 42.33 -8.58 -4.23
C GLU A 515 41.86 -7.43 -3.32
N HIS A 516 42.00 -6.19 -3.75
CA HIS A 516 41.58 -5.02 -2.99
C HIS A 516 40.05 -4.98 -2.75
N ARG A 517 39.26 -5.48 -3.72
CA ARG A 517 37.78 -5.55 -3.55
C ARG A 517 37.39 -6.62 -2.55
N LEU A 518 37.99 -7.81 -2.66
CA LEU A 518 37.78 -8.89 -1.71
C LEU A 518 38.25 -8.50 -0.31
N HIS A 519 39.40 -7.85 -0.19
CA HIS A 519 39.89 -7.31 1.06
C HIS A 519 38.90 -6.32 1.66
N ASN A 520 38.49 -5.30 0.88
CA ASN A 520 37.51 -4.29 1.35
C ASN A 520 36.10 -4.86 1.66
N SER A 521 35.74 -6.01 1.09
CA SER A 521 34.49 -6.70 1.43
C SER A 521 34.54 -7.33 2.82
N LEU A 522 35.73 -7.73 3.29
CA LEU A 522 35.94 -8.27 4.63
C LEU A 522 36.23 -7.16 5.66
N LEU A 523 37.23 -6.34 5.36
CA LEU A 523 37.63 -5.20 6.18
C LEU A 523 38.18 -4.07 5.31
N LYS A 524 37.82 -2.84 5.55
CA LYS A 524 38.33 -1.68 4.83
C LYS A 524 39.88 -1.60 4.98
N ARG A 525 40.61 -1.48 3.87
CA ARG A 525 42.04 -1.30 3.87
C ARG A 525 42.45 0.01 4.57
N LYS A 526 43.67 0.01 5.14
CA LYS A 526 44.25 1.14 5.90
C LYS A 526 43.34 1.59 7.04
N CYS A 527 42.87 0.62 7.81
CA CYS A 527 41.92 0.86 8.92
C CYS A 527 42.42 0.17 10.20
N ALA A 528 42.27 0.85 11.32
CA ALA A 528 42.56 0.33 12.66
C ALA A 528 41.25 0.04 13.46
N ASN A 529 40.10 -0.09 12.80
CA ASN A 529 38.82 -0.34 13.43
C ASN A 529 38.06 -1.49 12.75
N THR A 530 37.82 -2.54 13.50
CA THR A 530 37.12 -3.77 13.05
C THR A 530 35.61 -3.72 13.31
N SER A 531 35.07 -2.75 14.06
CA SER A 531 33.67 -2.72 14.47
C SER A 531 32.65 -2.66 13.32
N LYS A 532 33.07 -2.24 12.13
CA LYS A 532 32.26 -2.19 10.92
C LYS A 532 32.76 -3.16 9.84
N SER A 533 33.34 -4.29 10.26
CA SER A 533 33.89 -5.28 9.36
C SER A 533 32.89 -6.40 9.05
N ASN A 534 33.15 -7.11 7.94
CA ASN A 534 32.49 -8.36 7.62
C ASN A 534 33.38 -9.59 7.94
N LEU A 535 34.29 -9.47 8.90
CA LEU A 535 35.14 -10.56 9.35
C LEU A 535 34.37 -11.74 9.94
N TRP A 536 33.12 -11.52 10.32
CA TRP A 536 32.17 -12.58 10.68
C TRP A 536 32.01 -13.65 9.57
N MET A 537 32.33 -13.32 8.33
CA MET A 537 32.34 -14.31 7.23
C MET A 537 33.34 -15.42 7.48
N LEU A 538 34.45 -15.10 8.10
CA LEU A 538 35.49 -16.09 8.52
C LEU A 538 35.06 -16.73 9.85
N ASN A 539 34.88 -15.92 10.88
CA ASN A 539 34.41 -16.35 12.20
C ASN A 539 33.62 -15.20 12.85
N ASP A 540 32.48 -15.50 13.48
CA ASP A 540 31.63 -14.52 14.14
C ASP A 540 32.34 -13.75 15.27
N GLU A 541 33.31 -14.34 15.93
CA GLU A 541 34.10 -13.68 16.99
C GLU A 541 35.04 -12.59 16.47
N PHE A 542 35.47 -12.65 15.22
CA PHE A 542 36.50 -11.75 14.68
C PHE A 542 36.08 -10.28 14.64
N ILE A 543 34.77 -10.00 14.63
CA ILE A 543 34.26 -8.62 14.70
C ILE A 543 34.44 -7.94 16.05
N TYR A 544 34.72 -8.71 17.12
CA TYR A 544 34.90 -8.20 18.48
C TYR A 544 36.36 -7.93 18.83
N PHE A 545 37.30 -8.31 17.95
CA PHE A 545 38.71 -8.19 18.24
C PHE A 545 39.27 -6.84 17.72
N THR A 546 40.15 -6.22 18.48
CA THR A 546 40.94 -5.08 18.00
C THR A 546 41.84 -5.54 16.85
N GLY A 547 41.90 -4.77 15.77
CA GLY A 547 42.68 -5.19 14.63
C GLY A 547 43.08 -4.07 13.69
N PHE A 548 43.96 -4.40 12.79
CA PHE A 548 44.52 -3.50 11.79
C PHE A 548 44.43 -4.15 10.41
N SER A 549 44.19 -3.33 9.42
CA SER A 549 44.13 -3.75 8.02
C SER A 549 45.08 -2.93 7.18
N ASP A 550 45.99 -3.62 6.48
CA ASP A 550 46.93 -3.00 5.54
C ASP A 550 47.80 -1.87 6.18
N ILE A 551 48.20 -2.08 7.45
CA ILE A 551 49.02 -1.18 8.26
C ILE A 551 50.36 -1.89 8.60
N PRO A 552 51.50 -1.24 8.40
CA PRO A 552 52.79 -1.80 8.79
C PRO A 552 52.87 -2.05 10.31
N LEU A 553 53.57 -3.13 10.72
CA LEU A 553 53.70 -3.53 12.12
C LEU A 553 54.30 -2.40 13.01
N ASN A 554 55.24 -1.63 12.49
CA ASN A 554 55.87 -0.51 13.21
C ASN A 554 54.98 0.71 13.42
N GLN A 555 53.78 0.75 12.80
CA GLN A 555 52.78 1.82 12.94
C GLN A 555 51.59 1.40 13.80
N MET A 556 51.57 0.15 14.29
CA MET A 556 50.45 -0.36 15.11
C MET A 556 50.54 0.12 16.55
N LYS A 557 49.48 0.75 17.05
CA LYS A 557 49.40 1.29 18.40
C LYS A 557 48.20 0.68 19.16
N ASN A 558 48.40 0.52 20.48
CA ASN A 558 47.33 0.10 21.37
C ASN A 558 46.30 1.25 21.57
N GLU A 559 45.21 0.97 22.30
CA GLU A 559 44.14 1.95 22.61
C GLU A 559 44.65 3.20 23.34
N LYS A 560 45.80 3.12 23.99
CA LYS A 560 46.44 4.23 24.67
C LYS A 560 47.38 5.06 23.77
N GLY A 561 47.51 4.66 22.48
CA GLY A 561 48.39 5.32 21.53
C GLY A 561 49.87 4.92 21.64
N GLU A 562 50.18 3.86 22.41
CA GLU A 562 51.55 3.35 22.58
C GLU A 562 51.83 2.27 21.54
N ASP A 563 53.12 2.16 21.11
CA ASP A 563 53.54 1.15 20.17
C ASP A 563 53.38 -0.25 20.78
N ILE A 564 52.75 -1.18 20.04
CA ILE A 564 52.54 -2.58 20.47
C ILE A 564 53.82 -3.37 20.48
N PHE A 565 54.76 -3.03 19.58
CA PHE A 565 56.00 -3.76 19.35
C PHE A 565 57.23 -2.89 19.70
N ASP A 566 58.32 -3.55 20.07
CA ASP A 566 59.66 -2.92 20.28
C ASP A 566 60.65 -3.40 19.20
N PHE A 567 60.79 -2.61 18.15
CA PHE A 567 61.69 -2.89 17.03
C PHE A 567 63.04 -2.16 17.12
N ALA A 568 63.47 -1.75 18.29
CA ALA A 568 64.73 -0.99 18.45
C ALA A 568 65.99 -1.75 18.02
N ASN A 569 65.97 -3.10 18.09
CA ASN A 569 67.11 -3.96 17.82
C ASN A 569 66.85 -5.02 16.75
N VAL A 570 66.23 -4.65 15.65
CA VAL A 570 65.97 -5.58 14.49
C VAL A 570 67.16 -5.64 13.57
N THR A 571 67.37 -6.80 12.95
CA THR A 571 68.39 -6.97 11.92
C THR A 571 68.04 -6.23 10.63
N GLU A 572 69.02 -6.01 9.73
CA GLU A 572 68.75 -5.36 8.44
C GLU A 572 67.75 -6.14 7.58
N GLU A 573 67.80 -7.49 7.62
CA GLU A 573 66.85 -8.35 6.90
C GLU A 573 65.44 -8.25 7.48
N GLU A 574 65.30 -8.19 8.81
CA GLU A 574 64.01 -7.99 9.50
C GLU A 574 63.50 -6.58 9.31
N ARG A 575 64.37 -5.58 9.25
CA ARG A 575 64.03 -4.19 8.97
C ARG A 575 63.39 -4.05 7.57
N ALA A 576 63.88 -4.80 6.59
CA ALA A 576 63.32 -4.83 5.26
C ALA A 576 61.84 -5.34 5.26
N LEU A 577 61.50 -6.27 6.18
CA LEU A 577 60.10 -6.74 6.40
C LEU A 577 59.24 -5.76 7.17
N LEU A 578 59.83 -4.72 7.80
CA LEU A 578 59.15 -3.72 8.60
C LEU A 578 59.01 -2.37 7.89
N GLU A 579 59.90 -2.06 6.94
CA GLU A 579 60.03 -0.78 6.24
C GLU A 579 59.39 -0.85 4.85
N ASN A 580 58.13 -0.55 4.77
CA ASN A 580 57.42 0.05 3.64
C ASN A 580 57.76 -0.42 2.21
N ARG A 581 57.73 -1.69 1.92
CA ARG A 581 57.36 -2.13 0.56
C ARG A 581 55.87 -2.48 0.59
N ASP A 582 55.14 -2.10 -0.43
CA ASP A 582 53.67 -2.33 -0.52
C ASP A 582 53.28 -3.82 -0.38
N ASP A 583 54.23 -4.74 -0.44
CA ASP A 583 54.09 -6.20 -0.37
C ASP A 583 54.46 -6.81 1.01
N ASP A 584 54.96 -6.04 1.99
CA ASP A 584 55.56 -6.54 3.23
C ASP A 584 54.80 -6.21 4.51
N LYS A 585 53.52 -5.99 4.44
CA LYS A 585 52.62 -5.77 5.59
C LYS A 585 51.49 -6.79 5.60
N PRO A 586 51.01 -7.24 6.79
CA PRO A 586 49.88 -8.18 6.83
C PRO A 586 48.63 -7.50 6.30
N ASP A 587 47.84 -8.25 5.53
CA ASP A 587 46.56 -7.73 5.01
C ASP A 587 45.61 -7.42 6.13
N ILE A 588 45.39 -8.36 7.08
CA ILE A 588 44.57 -8.15 8.27
C ILE A 588 45.24 -8.82 9.46
N ILE A 589 45.30 -8.10 10.57
CA ILE A 589 45.80 -8.63 11.84
C ILE A 589 44.78 -8.30 12.96
N LEU A 590 44.50 -9.29 13.83
CA LEU A 590 43.58 -9.14 14.94
C LEU A 590 44.24 -9.57 16.24
N PHE A 591 43.91 -8.85 17.31
CA PHE A 591 44.44 -9.10 18.64
C PHE A 591 43.29 -9.40 19.62
N PRO A 592 42.92 -10.68 19.83
CA PRO A 592 42.14 -11.07 20.99
C PRO A 592 42.97 -10.83 22.25
N SER A 593 42.34 -10.39 23.33
CA SER A 593 43.03 -9.97 24.57
C SER A 593 43.80 -11.07 25.34
N GLU A 594 43.83 -12.31 24.83
CA GLU A 594 44.30 -13.49 25.55
C GLU A 594 45.73 -13.92 25.16
N GLY A 595 46.58 -13.00 24.71
CA GLY A 595 47.92 -13.35 24.22
C GLY A 595 47.92 -14.13 22.90
N LYS A 596 46.85 -13.96 22.13
CA LYS A 596 46.66 -14.56 20.80
C LYS A 596 46.79 -13.48 19.72
N CYS A 597 47.15 -13.91 18.52
CA CYS A 597 47.17 -13.07 17.34
C CYS A 597 46.63 -13.85 16.14
N ILE A 598 45.74 -13.22 15.37
CA ILE A 598 45.21 -13.78 14.13
C ILE A 598 45.76 -12.98 12.95
N ILE A 599 46.36 -13.66 11.98
CA ILE A 599 46.95 -13.05 10.78
C ILE A 599 46.19 -13.63 9.57
N ILE A 600 45.64 -12.75 8.73
CA ILE A 600 44.90 -13.15 7.53
C ILE A 600 45.63 -12.54 6.33
N GLU A 601 46.07 -13.39 5.42
CA GLU A 601 46.67 -13.03 4.15
C GLU A 601 45.70 -13.35 3.01
N LEU A 602 45.46 -12.36 2.17
CA LEU A 602 44.55 -12.44 1.04
C LEU A 602 45.35 -12.45 -0.27
N LYS A 603 45.04 -13.34 -1.17
CA LYS A 603 45.63 -13.37 -2.51
C LYS A 603 44.54 -13.32 -3.56
N LYS A 604 44.89 -12.83 -4.76
CA LYS A 604 43.96 -12.88 -5.89
C LYS A 604 43.47 -14.32 -6.10
N PRO A 605 42.17 -14.51 -6.42
CA PRO A 605 41.62 -15.86 -6.56
C PRO A 605 42.38 -16.79 -7.51
N ASP A 606 42.98 -16.25 -8.56
CA ASP A 606 43.69 -16.97 -9.61
C ASP A 606 45.20 -17.14 -9.36
N VAL A 607 45.76 -16.58 -8.27
CA VAL A 607 47.19 -16.65 -7.94
C VAL A 607 47.51 -17.92 -7.16
N ARG A 608 48.56 -18.63 -7.55
CA ARG A 608 49.08 -19.82 -6.83
C ARG A 608 49.64 -19.43 -5.48
N ILE A 609 49.43 -20.29 -4.49
CA ILE A 609 49.77 -20.01 -3.09
C ILE A 609 51.18 -20.40 -2.67
N ASP A 610 51.91 -21.14 -3.49
CA ASP A 610 53.24 -21.74 -3.19
C ASP A 610 54.20 -20.75 -2.52
N LYS A 611 54.29 -19.52 -3.02
CA LYS A 611 55.20 -18.48 -2.54
C LYS A 611 54.73 -17.81 -1.23
N TYR A 612 53.47 -17.95 -0.86
CA TYR A 612 52.82 -17.17 0.21
C TYR A 612 52.59 -17.96 1.50
N ILE A 613 52.72 -19.30 1.48
CA ILE A 613 52.45 -20.17 2.64
C ILE A 613 53.28 -19.76 3.87
N ASN A 614 54.53 -19.32 3.67
CA ASN A 614 55.39 -18.90 4.77
C ASN A 614 55.30 -17.43 5.13
N GLN A 615 54.54 -16.60 4.41
CA GLN A 615 54.45 -15.15 4.65
C GLN A 615 53.84 -14.86 6.03
N ALA A 616 52.65 -15.36 6.34
CA ALA A 616 51.99 -15.19 7.63
C ALA A 616 52.82 -15.76 8.80
N LYS A 617 53.55 -16.86 8.58
CA LYS A 617 54.45 -17.45 9.57
C LYS A 617 55.65 -16.54 9.88
N ASN A 618 56.17 -15.82 8.89
CA ASN A 618 57.23 -14.83 9.12
C ASN A 618 56.74 -13.65 9.93
N TYR A 619 55.50 -13.13 9.67
CA TYR A 619 54.91 -12.13 10.52
C TYR A 619 54.70 -12.62 11.96
N ALA A 620 54.20 -13.85 12.13
CA ALA A 620 54.02 -14.45 13.46
C ALA A 620 55.34 -14.50 14.25
N ARG A 621 56.46 -14.86 13.59
CA ARG A 621 57.79 -14.89 14.22
C ARG A 621 58.24 -13.50 14.65
N LEU A 622 58.09 -12.48 13.79
CA LEU A 622 58.45 -11.09 14.14
C LEU A 622 57.60 -10.59 15.33
N ILE A 623 56.32 -10.79 15.27
CA ILE A 623 55.41 -10.38 16.34
C ILE A 623 55.76 -11.06 17.67
N ALA A 624 55.98 -12.39 17.64
CA ALA A 624 56.37 -13.14 18.85
C ALA A 624 57.71 -12.69 19.42
N SER A 625 58.70 -12.35 18.54
CA SER A 625 60.03 -11.97 18.96
C SER A 625 60.11 -10.54 19.48
N TYR A 626 59.26 -9.63 19.01
CA TYR A 626 59.34 -8.18 19.28
C TYR A 626 58.13 -7.62 20.01
N SER A 627 57.14 -8.45 20.45
CA SER A 627 56.08 -8.02 21.32
C SER A 627 56.62 -7.53 22.66
N LYS A 628 56.15 -6.38 23.15
CA LYS A 628 56.48 -5.89 24.48
C LYS A 628 55.97 -6.85 25.57
N PRO A 629 56.64 -6.95 26.71
CA PRO A 629 56.28 -7.86 27.79
C PRO A 629 54.83 -7.75 28.24
N GLU A 630 54.30 -6.54 28.28
CA GLU A 630 52.89 -6.25 28.59
C GLU A 630 51.88 -6.72 27.54
N ASN A 631 52.32 -6.88 26.31
CA ASN A 631 51.53 -7.31 25.17
C ASN A 631 52.02 -8.67 24.61
N LYS A 632 52.55 -9.55 25.43
CA LYS A 632 53.19 -10.79 25.00
C LYS A 632 52.17 -11.69 24.31
N ILE A 633 52.47 -12.00 23.03
CA ILE A 633 51.65 -12.88 22.18
C ILE A 633 52.41 -14.21 22.01
N THR A 634 51.72 -15.31 22.34
CA THR A 634 52.33 -16.65 22.33
C THR A 634 51.61 -17.65 21.46
N MET A 635 50.37 -17.33 21.02
CA MET A 635 49.58 -18.21 20.16
C MET A 635 49.14 -17.47 18.90
N PHE A 636 49.45 -18.02 17.75
CA PHE A 636 49.15 -17.44 16.43
C PHE A 636 48.21 -18.34 15.64
N TYR A 637 47.19 -17.73 15.03
CA TYR A 637 46.33 -18.35 14.05
C TYR A 637 46.50 -17.62 12.73
N THR A 638 46.94 -18.37 11.68
CA THR A 638 47.19 -17.77 10.39
C THR A 638 46.25 -18.35 9.34
N TYR A 639 45.70 -17.48 8.52
CA TYR A 639 44.80 -17.82 7.43
C TYR A 639 45.41 -17.30 6.10
N LEU A 640 45.58 -18.19 5.14
CA LEU A 640 45.95 -17.85 3.75
C LEU A 640 44.73 -18.11 2.87
N ILE A 641 44.21 -17.06 2.21
CA ILE A 641 42.96 -17.10 1.45
C ILE A 641 43.24 -16.92 -0.04
N SER A 642 42.88 -17.91 -0.87
CA SER A 642 42.96 -17.91 -2.34
C SER A 642 42.04 -19.01 -2.89
N ASP A 643 41.58 -18.88 -4.15
CA ASP A 643 40.83 -19.97 -4.81
C ASP A 643 41.72 -20.94 -5.59
N ASN A 644 42.92 -20.50 -5.97
CA ASN A 644 43.89 -21.35 -6.70
C ASN A 644 44.77 -22.12 -5.73
N ILE A 645 44.22 -23.14 -5.10
CA ILE A 645 44.90 -24.03 -4.13
C ILE A 645 45.22 -25.33 -4.85
N ASN A 646 46.50 -25.59 -5.08
CA ASN A 646 46.95 -26.84 -5.67
C ASN A 646 47.67 -27.67 -4.59
N LEU A 647 47.32 -28.95 -4.48
CA LEU A 647 47.92 -29.90 -3.53
C LEU A 647 49.46 -29.95 -3.63
N ASN A 648 49.99 -29.82 -4.83
CA ASN A 648 51.47 -29.83 -5.03
C ASN A 648 52.16 -28.57 -4.48
N ASP A 649 51.42 -27.54 -4.13
CA ASP A 649 51.91 -26.28 -3.57
C ASP A 649 51.88 -26.27 -2.03
N ILE A 650 51.28 -27.30 -1.41
CA ILE A 650 51.03 -27.39 0.02
C ILE A 650 52.08 -28.36 0.61
N ASP A 651 52.73 -27.96 1.72
CA ASP A 651 53.66 -28.79 2.45
C ASP A 651 52.97 -30.05 3.00
N ASP A 652 53.67 -31.17 3.12
CA ASP A 652 53.17 -32.46 3.66
C ASP A 652 52.64 -32.38 5.10
N ASP A 653 52.92 -31.30 5.79
CA ASP A 653 52.44 -30.99 7.15
C ASP A 653 51.00 -30.53 7.23
N TYR A 654 50.34 -30.27 6.08
CA TYR A 654 48.95 -29.83 6.03
C TYR A 654 48.00 -31.00 5.77
N GLU A 655 46.92 -31.03 6.49
CA GLU A 655 45.81 -31.98 6.34
C GLU A 655 44.60 -31.32 5.69
N GLN A 656 43.91 -32.06 4.82
CA GLN A 656 42.72 -31.53 4.14
C GLN A 656 41.51 -31.52 5.10
N ILE A 657 40.77 -30.44 5.10
CA ILE A 657 39.48 -30.37 5.77
C ILE A 657 38.43 -31.02 4.85
N HIS A 658 37.80 -32.09 5.32
CA HIS A 658 36.84 -32.87 4.52
C HIS A 658 35.72 -31.99 3.95
N ASN A 659 35.36 -32.23 2.69
CA ASN A 659 34.29 -31.55 1.94
C ASN A 659 34.54 -30.07 1.65
N LEU A 660 35.77 -29.58 1.86
CA LEU A 660 36.16 -28.20 1.56
C LEU A 660 37.46 -28.16 0.75
N ASN A 661 37.66 -27.10 -0.02
CA ASN A 661 38.95 -26.76 -0.60
C ASN A 661 39.77 -25.96 0.43
N ALA A 662 40.04 -26.59 1.56
CA ALA A 662 40.70 -26.00 2.71
C ALA A 662 41.63 -27.02 3.37
N TYR A 663 42.76 -26.53 3.89
CA TYR A 663 43.82 -27.33 4.49
C TYR A 663 44.25 -26.67 5.79
N PHE A 664 44.61 -27.46 6.81
CA PHE A 664 45.15 -26.95 8.05
C PHE A 664 46.45 -27.64 8.43
N CYS A 665 47.33 -26.87 9.03
CA CYS A 665 48.57 -27.40 9.64
C CYS A 665 48.36 -27.42 11.16
N PRO A 666 48.46 -28.57 11.84
CA PRO A 666 48.38 -28.65 13.29
C PRO A 666 49.34 -27.71 13.99
N THR A 667 49.05 -27.35 15.24
CA THR A 667 49.86 -26.43 16.02
C THR A 667 51.32 -26.85 16.09
N LYS A 668 52.22 -25.95 15.66
CA LYS A 668 53.67 -26.11 15.69
C LYS A 668 54.34 -25.07 16.57
N LYS A 669 55.53 -25.38 17.07
CA LYS A 669 56.36 -24.45 17.82
C LYS A 669 56.89 -23.35 16.90
N LEU A 670 56.78 -22.11 17.36
CA LEU A 670 57.34 -20.94 16.70
C LEU A 670 58.68 -20.59 17.37
N ARG A 671 59.69 -20.38 16.55
CA ARG A 671 61.06 -20.09 17.04
C ARG A 671 61.44 -18.65 16.76
N SER A 672 62.15 -18.02 17.69
CA SER A 672 62.62 -16.64 17.61
C SER A 672 63.53 -16.41 16.39
N THR A 673 63.44 -15.20 15.87
CA THR A 673 64.38 -14.64 14.88
C THR A 673 65.40 -13.72 15.53
N ARG A 674 65.16 -13.27 16.80
CA ARG A 674 65.91 -12.21 17.48
C ARG A 674 67.35 -12.59 17.88
N ASP A 675 67.61 -13.86 18.01
CA ASP A 675 68.92 -14.39 18.33
C ASP A 675 69.15 -15.74 17.66
N ASN A 676 70.40 -16.09 17.42
CA ASN A 676 70.73 -17.37 16.83
C ASN A 676 70.43 -18.60 17.71
N SER A 677 69.80 -18.39 18.89
CA SER A 677 69.47 -19.45 19.85
C SER A 677 68.30 -20.33 19.42
N ARG A 678 67.51 -19.89 18.44
CA ARG A 678 66.26 -20.57 18.02
C ARG A 678 65.36 -20.91 19.18
N SER A 679 65.30 -20.05 20.22
CA SER A 679 64.46 -20.23 21.38
C SER A 679 62.97 -20.30 20.98
N GLU A 680 62.20 -21.07 21.71
CA GLU A 680 60.73 -21.18 21.52
C GLU A 680 60.10 -19.89 22.01
N VAL A 681 59.33 -19.22 21.13
CA VAL A 681 58.66 -17.94 21.43
C VAL A 681 57.11 -18.05 21.41
N GLY A 682 56.59 -19.17 20.94
CA GLY A 682 55.12 -19.40 20.89
C GLY A 682 54.73 -20.58 20.02
N TYR A 683 53.49 -20.61 19.64
CA TYR A 683 52.85 -21.63 18.85
C TYR A 683 52.10 -21.03 17.68
N ILE A 684 52.04 -21.76 16.55
CA ILE A 684 51.33 -21.35 15.34
C ILE A 684 50.42 -22.45 14.83
N TYR A 685 49.18 -22.13 14.58
CA TYR A 685 48.20 -22.88 13.78
C TYR A 685 48.02 -22.19 12.44
N SER A 686 47.96 -22.94 11.34
CA SER A 686 47.80 -22.36 10.01
C SER A 686 46.68 -23.02 9.24
N GLU A 687 45.89 -22.24 8.55
CA GLU A 687 44.79 -22.70 7.67
C GLU A 687 44.91 -22.04 6.29
N ILE A 688 44.72 -22.83 5.25
CA ILE A 688 44.60 -22.38 3.86
C ILE A 688 43.16 -22.66 3.46
N ILE A 689 42.46 -21.65 2.98
CA ILE A 689 41.01 -21.77 2.67
C ILE A 689 40.66 -20.98 1.40
N SER A 690 39.73 -21.52 0.60
CA SER A 690 39.25 -20.81 -0.57
C SER A 690 38.21 -19.71 -0.21
N TYR A 691 38.14 -18.64 -1.00
CA TYR A 691 37.11 -17.63 -0.89
C TYR A 691 35.71 -18.25 -1.04
N ARG A 692 35.55 -19.22 -1.92
CA ARG A 692 34.29 -19.93 -2.15
C ARG A 692 33.86 -20.73 -0.94
N ASP A 693 34.78 -21.35 -0.20
CA ASP A 693 34.44 -22.06 1.03
C ASP A 693 34.11 -21.09 2.19
N ILE A 694 34.75 -19.94 2.25
CA ILE A 694 34.37 -18.87 3.19
C ILE A 694 32.92 -18.43 2.92
N TYR A 695 32.60 -18.15 1.66
CA TYR A 695 31.22 -17.80 1.27
C TYR A 695 30.22 -18.91 1.64
N LYS A 696 30.53 -20.15 1.32
CA LYS A 696 29.70 -21.32 1.62
C LYS A 696 29.46 -21.47 3.12
N ARG A 697 30.53 -21.42 3.93
CA ARG A 697 30.44 -21.52 5.41
C ARG A 697 29.59 -20.37 5.99
N ALA A 698 29.84 -19.15 5.57
CA ALA A 698 29.10 -17.96 6.03
C ALA A 698 27.62 -18.00 5.61
N SER A 699 27.33 -18.44 4.40
CA SER A 699 25.97 -18.62 3.89
C SER A 699 25.20 -19.68 4.67
N LEU A 700 25.83 -20.81 5.01
CA LEU A 700 25.21 -21.86 5.81
C LEU A 700 24.91 -21.40 7.24
N ARG A 701 25.83 -20.68 7.89
CA ARG A 701 25.58 -20.10 9.22
C ARG A 701 24.41 -19.15 9.21
N ASN A 702 24.35 -18.25 8.22
CA ASN A 702 23.26 -17.28 8.12
C ASN A 702 21.91 -17.94 7.73
N LYS A 703 21.91 -18.98 6.91
CA LYS A 703 20.70 -19.69 6.50
C LYS A 703 19.91 -20.19 7.70
N LEU A 704 20.56 -20.79 8.67
CA LEU A 704 19.91 -21.27 9.89
C LEU A 704 19.17 -20.15 10.62
N PHE A 705 19.77 -18.96 10.76
CA PHE A 705 19.13 -17.81 11.39
C PHE A 705 17.94 -17.30 10.58
N PHE A 706 18.04 -17.28 9.25
CA PHE A 706 16.93 -16.90 8.39
C PHE A 706 15.76 -17.86 8.48
N ASP A 707 16.03 -19.16 8.48
CA ASP A 707 15.00 -20.19 8.59
C ASP A 707 14.24 -20.09 9.94
N ILE A 708 14.93 -19.76 11.03
CA ILE A 708 14.32 -19.50 12.34
C ILE A 708 13.47 -18.22 12.32
N ILE A 709 13.99 -17.11 11.76
CA ILE A 709 13.30 -15.82 11.72
C ILE A 709 12.04 -15.89 10.84
N GLU A 710 12.13 -16.59 9.70
CA GLU A 710 11.04 -16.73 8.74
C GLU A 710 10.03 -17.85 9.13
N GLY A 711 10.29 -18.55 10.24
CA GLY A 711 9.40 -19.62 10.72
C GLY A 711 9.38 -20.85 9.80
N ARG A 712 10.43 -21.06 9.01
CA ARG A 712 10.57 -22.21 8.10
C ARG A 712 11.10 -23.47 8.78
N MET A 713 11.60 -23.35 9.99
CA MET A 713 11.86 -24.51 10.84
C MET A 713 10.57 -24.81 11.62
N ALA A 714 9.93 -25.92 11.31
CA ALA A 714 8.94 -26.51 12.21
C ALA A 714 9.60 -26.78 13.57
N GLU A 715 8.91 -26.42 14.66
CA GLU A 715 9.30 -26.74 16.02
C GLU A 715 9.51 -28.26 16.20
#